data_4489b302ef633df9d1c1de0ade10222b
#
_entry.id   4489b302ef633df9d1c1de0ade10222b
#
_cell.length_a   1.000
_cell.length_b   1.000
_cell.length_c   1.000
_cell.angle_alpha   90.00
_cell.angle_beta   90.00
_cell.angle_gamma   90.00
#
_symmetry.space_group_name_H-M   'P 1'
#
loop_
_entity.id
_entity.type
_entity.pdbx_description
1 polymer ?
#
loop_
_entity_poly.entity_id
_entity_poly.type
_entity_poly.pdbx_seq_one_letter_code
_entity_poly.pdbx_strand_id
1 'polypeptide(L)'
;VKHKSTLNKSAIAVALTMAFPAFAVAQQAATSAEPAAQMQRVVVTGSSIKRTEAETAGSVQILNRDDIEKTGQMTALGILTSTASIDTSLNSATSSSGSFATGASGVSMRGLGKVSTLVLVNGRRIAQYGLADGAQENFTNLDAIASDAIERIEILKEGASARYGSDAIAGVVNIILRKDFQGAKIRGGYQEGQHFKDNRSRNLSAIVGFGDIDENGFNTYITAEAYKRDGYSQDDLKEYYPAWHRNTPGRSTYDAPSMYSPTGNYFFSSSDIRPAPGCPEGSIDRADRNLCKFDINPYTGLTTDNKRHAIASNTHFRIGKDIDANFEITTAGATSDYIVAPFALQPTSGSSIWYNVREGKMVGPFSYPKLPVGHASNPYNQEIEYRTRLMDTGDGFNFNRTESDQHRIMLTLSGTVGDWDWNAAGGWMKSSATKATRNASAVGYTNAVRNGTYKFGQQNDYALLDSMFPVRTTEGEADIKFFDASITGTVAQLPAGPVQVAFGTDIRKNGYWMKSSENVLRGELIGVFGLQVDDSITQYALFTEANVPLTKTVSLDAAVRADKSQNADAHLSPKLGLRWNATDSLLLRATATGGFRAPNVVETGNGLGRSSVATGVNDPRRCAIATTLNNMIQNGAGVTASDKAQGNSFRSQECSANLPSFVSSNPDLKPETSRSLTAGLVWEPVKNWTTAIDYYFIERRNEIGTRSVTDILRGEADLPEGQLIRIDNSVADNEFLALVRKYNPSNTVNYGGVGQLGMVYNPYVNSGRTRVSGLDFDASGRFKFSGMDWRLKLDGTYVLKYQSFSVGDNAYEPNVVGTYDFGSRMSVKARMYVKSGDFDNGITWNYASGYSNNSLLSPTWCTTNGVKAADMGDCERVDHNTTVDYNLTYSGIPHVKLNLYVYNVFNEARPIAYREGWATTSPQLRTLGVAASYTF
;
A
#
# COMPACT_ATOMS: atom_id res chain seq x y z
N VAL A 1 -30.65 9.92 -8.73
CA VAL A 1 -31.06 11.31 -8.91
C VAL A 1 -29.80 12.11 -8.86
N LYS A 2 -29.33 12.56 -10.05
CA LYS A 2 -28.18 13.46 -10.16
C LYS A 2 -28.55 14.76 -9.43
N HIS A 3 -28.06 14.98 -8.24
CA HIS A 3 -27.95 16.34 -7.71
C HIS A 3 -26.83 17.03 -8.51
N LYS A 4 -27.21 17.57 -9.66
CA LYS A 4 -26.47 18.65 -10.27
C LYS A 4 -26.54 19.83 -9.29
N SER A 5 -25.47 20.04 -8.50
CA SER A 5 -25.24 21.35 -7.96
C SER A 5 -24.92 22.23 -9.17
N THR A 6 -25.95 22.92 -9.66
CA THR A 6 -25.80 24.01 -10.62
C THR A 6 -25.17 25.21 -9.91
N LEU A 7 -23.96 25.09 -9.43
CA LEU A 7 -23.08 26.25 -9.33
C LEU A 7 -22.63 26.54 -10.74
N ASN A 8 -23.18 27.62 -11.27
CA ASN A 8 -23.01 28.07 -12.65
C ASN A 8 -21.51 28.03 -13.02
N LYS A 9 -21.11 27.09 -13.89
CA LYS A 9 -19.75 27.00 -14.45
C LYS A 9 -19.30 28.34 -15.06
N SER A 10 -20.23 29.19 -15.45
CA SER A 10 -20.03 30.56 -15.91
C SER A 10 -19.56 31.53 -14.81
N ALA A 11 -19.95 31.36 -13.57
CA ALA A 11 -19.55 32.29 -12.49
C ALA A 11 -18.09 32.04 -12.06
N ILE A 12 -17.61 30.82 -12.16
CA ILE A 12 -16.21 30.46 -11.85
C ILE A 12 -15.29 30.86 -13.02
N ALA A 13 -15.74 30.75 -14.26
CA ALA A 13 -15.01 31.28 -15.41
C ALA A 13 -14.85 32.81 -15.32
N VAL A 14 -15.85 33.53 -14.83
CA VAL A 14 -15.80 34.99 -14.61
C VAL A 14 -14.89 35.31 -13.41
N ALA A 15 -14.84 34.53 -12.36
CA ALA A 15 -13.91 34.73 -11.23
C ALA A 15 -12.45 34.45 -11.63
N LEU A 16 -12.19 33.48 -12.51
CA LEU A 16 -10.86 33.22 -13.07
C LEU A 16 -10.39 34.34 -14.04
N THR A 17 -11.30 34.99 -14.76
CA THR A 17 -10.97 36.12 -15.61
C THR A 17 -10.77 37.44 -14.87
N MET A 18 -11.30 37.58 -13.64
CA MET A 18 -11.08 38.80 -12.82
C MET A 18 -9.79 38.74 -11.97
N ALA A 19 -9.11 37.57 -11.88
CA ALA A 19 -7.82 37.45 -11.21
C ALA A 19 -6.62 37.87 -12.10
N PHE A 20 -6.85 38.28 -13.35
CA PHE A 20 -5.82 38.84 -14.22
C PHE A 20 -5.89 40.39 -14.20
N PRO A 21 -5.03 41.10 -13.43
CA PRO A 21 -4.96 42.53 -13.54
C PRO A 21 -4.40 42.90 -14.91
N ALA A 22 -5.16 43.67 -15.67
CA ALA A 22 -4.66 44.32 -16.88
C ALA A 22 -3.62 45.35 -16.46
N PHE A 23 -2.35 45.05 -16.60
CA PHE A 23 -1.27 46.02 -16.47
C PHE A 23 -0.73 46.43 -17.85
N ALA A 24 -0.76 47.68 -18.05
CA ALA A 24 -0.23 48.38 -19.22
C ALA A 24 1.30 48.32 -19.23
N VAL A 25 1.83 48.25 -20.44
CA VAL A 25 3.22 48.15 -20.88
C VAL A 25 4.09 49.27 -20.29
N ALA A 26 5.25 48.94 -19.76
CA ALA A 26 6.44 49.77 -19.80
C ALA A 26 7.65 48.92 -20.18
N GLN A 27 8.21 49.25 -21.32
CA GLN A 27 9.36 48.64 -21.98
C GLN A 27 10.65 49.26 -21.44
N GLN A 28 11.59 48.45 -20.97
CA GLN A 28 13.01 48.79 -21.08
C GLN A 28 13.89 47.54 -21.17
N ALA A 29 14.68 47.53 -22.22
CA ALA A 29 15.65 46.51 -22.53
C ALA A 29 16.94 46.72 -21.75
N ALA A 30 17.49 45.66 -21.14
CA ALA A 30 18.91 45.58 -20.83
C ALA A 30 19.37 44.14 -21.18
N THR A 31 20.17 44.08 -22.24
CA THR A 31 20.92 42.89 -22.65
C THR A 31 22.12 42.71 -21.73
N SER A 32 22.12 41.66 -20.92
CA SER A 32 23.36 41.09 -20.42
C SER A 32 23.46 39.64 -20.94
N ALA A 33 24.49 39.39 -21.74
CA ALA A 33 24.83 38.06 -22.20
C ALA A 33 25.31 37.22 -21.00
N GLU A 34 24.54 36.17 -20.64
CA GLU A 34 25.02 35.14 -19.74
C GLU A 34 26.18 34.37 -20.39
N PRO A 35 27.25 34.06 -19.64
CA PRO A 35 28.31 33.16 -20.10
C PRO A 35 27.69 31.79 -20.41
N ALA A 36 28.11 31.17 -21.49
CA ALA A 36 27.72 29.81 -21.84
C ALA A 36 28.04 28.88 -20.66
N ALA A 37 27.01 28.43 -19.96
CA ALA A 37 27.15 27.46 -18.88
C ALA A 37 27.80 26.20 -19.46
N GLN A 38 28.97 25.83 -18.94
CA GLN A 38 29.56 24.51 -19.17
C GLN A 38 28.53 23.47 -18.71
N MET A 39 28.07 22.61 -19.64
CA MET A 39 27.13 21.53 -19.32
C MET A 39 27.79 20.62 -18.27
N GLN A 40 27.30 20.69 -17.02
CA GLN A 40 27.75 19.80 -15.97
C GLN A 40 27.38 18.35 -16.31
N ARG A 41 28.36 17.46 -16.25
CA ARG A 41 28.10 16.02 -16.36
C ARG A 41 27.28 15.53 -15.17
N VAL A 42 26.10 14.97 -15.41
CA VAL A 42 25.18 14.51 -14.38
C VAL A 42 25.09 12.99 -14.43
N VAL A 43 25.06 12.34 -13.26
CA VAL A 43 24.68 10.94 -13.14
C VAL A 43 23.15 10.88 -13.08
N VAL A 44 22.53 10.22 -14.06
CA VAL A 44 21.09 9.99 -14.10
C VAL A 44 20.79 8.60 -13.55
N THR A 45 19.69 8.44 -12.82
CA THR A 45 19.26 7.15 -12.26
C THR A 45 19.21 6.08 -13.38
N GLY A 46 19.80 4.92 -13.14
CA GLY A 46 19.87 3.80 -14.09
C GLY A 46 21.21 3.58 -14.77
N SER A 47 22.21 4.47 -14.55
CA SER A 47 23.58 4.30 -15.03
C SER A 47 24.61 4.83 -14.02
N SER A 48 25.80 4.25 -13.99
CA SER A 48 26.96 4.77 -13.24
C SER A 48 27.80 5.73 -14.08
N ILE A 49 27.59 5.75 -15.39
CA ILE A 49 28.36 6.57 -16.34
C ILE A 49 27.81 8.00 -16.33
N LYS A 50 28.66 8.99 -16.03
CA LYS A 50 28.32 10.42 -16.08
C LYS A 50 28.10 10.86 -17.52
N ARG A 51 26.97 11.50 -17.82
CA ARG A 51 26.63 11.97 -19.16
C ARG A 51 26.41 13.48 -19.20
N THR A 52 26.64 14.06 -20.34
CA THR A 52 26.29 15.46 -20.64
C THR A 52 24.85 15.58 -21.18
N GLU A 53 24.27 14.50 -21.69
CA GLU A 53 22.93 14.45 -22.21
C GLU A 53 21.96 13.88 -21.14
N ALA A 54 20.83 14.55 -20.93
CA ALA A 54 19.81 14.13 -19.98
C ALA A 54 19.05 12.88 -20.44
N GLU A 55 18.95 12.65 -21.76
CA GLU A 55 18.22 11.53 -22.35
C GLU A 55 19.08 10.26 -22.39
N THR A 56 18.61 9.21 -21.77
CA THR A 56 19.22 7.87 -21.74
C THR A 56 18.45 6.87 -22.59
N ALA A 57 18.99 5.66 -22.80
CA ALA A 57 18.24 4.57 -23.42
C ALA A 57 17.01 4.20 -22.60
N GLY A 58 17.04 4.37 -21.28
CA GLY A 58 15.91 4.17 -20.36
C GLY A 58 15.09 5.45 -20.15
N SER A 59 13.78 5.32 -19.94
CA SER A 59 12.88 6.42 -19.65
C SER A 59 12.99 6.85 -18.19
N VAL A 60 13.39 8.10 -17.93
CA VAL A 60 13.50 8.67 -16.57
C VAL A 60 12.62 9.92 -16.48
N GLN A 61 11.68 9.92 -15.53
CA GLN A 61 10.87 11.10 -15.21
C GLN A 61 11.50 11.81 -14.00
N ILE A 62 11.67 13.12 -14.09
CA ILE A 62 12.27 13.95 -13.03
C ILE A 62 11.25 14.93 -12.49
N LEU A 63 11.04 14.91 -11.18
CA LEU A 63 10.33 15.91 -10.41
C LEU A 63 11.37 16.77 -9.70
N ASN A 64 11.59 17.98 -10.16
CA ASN A 64 12.51 18.91 -9.52
C ASN A 64 11.86 19.60 -8.30
N ARG A 65 12.61 20.39 -7.55
CA ARG A 65 12.13 21.06 -6.33
C ARG A 65 10.92 21.98 -6.61
N ASP A 66 10.91 22.73 -7.72
CA ASP A 66 9.79 23.60 -8.08
C ASP A 66 8.53 22.78 -8.40
N ASP A 67 8.67 21.65 -9.07
CA ASP A 67 7.57 20.72 -9.32
C ASP A 67 6.99 20.19 -8.01
N ILE A 68 7.87 19.78 -7.08
CA ILE A 68 7.48 19.27 -5.76
C ILE A 68 6.71 20.32 -4.96
N GLU A 69 7.22 21.54 -4.87
CA GLU A 69 6.57 22.63 -4.13
C GLU A 69 5.19 22.97 -4.71
N LYS A 70 5.04 22.90 -6.03
CA LYS A 70 3.76 23.17 -6.71
C LYS A 70 2.71 22.11 -6.51
N THR A 71 3.08 20.88 -6.16
CA THR A 71 2.09 19.86 -5.79
C THR A 71 1.36 20.22 -4.50
N GLY A 72 1.97 21.01 -3.60
CA GLY A 72 1.47 21.32 -2.27
C GLY A 72 1.45 20.11 -1.32
N GLN A 73 1.95 18.96 -1.77
CA GLN A 73 1.94 17.74 -0.96
C GLN A 73 2.95 17.84 0.18
N MET A 74 2.55 17.36 1.35
CA MET A 74 3.34 17.46 2.59
C MET A 74 4.10 16.17 2.91
N THR A 75 3.99 15.14 2.07
CA THR A 75 4.60 13.81 2.30
C THR A 75 5.25 13.30 1.04
N ALA A 76 6.31 12.48 1.17
CA ALA A 76 6.98 11.85 0.03
C ALA A 76 6.01 10.99 -0.81
N LEU A 77 5.10 10.23 -0.18
CA LEU A 77 4.06 9.49 -0.89
C LEU A 77 3.15 10.44 -1.70
N GLY A 78 2.66 11.53 -1.09
CA GLY A 78 1.79 12.50 -1.79
C GLY A 78 2.47 13.11 -3.01
N ILE A 79 3.76 13.45 -2.90
CA ILE A 79 4.57 13.95 -4.02
C ILE A 79 4.64 12.89 -5.14
N LEU A 80 4.95 11.65 -4.81
CA LEU A 80 5.07 10.56 -5.79
C LEU A 80 3.74 10.25 -6.49
N THR A 81 2.64 10.18 -5.76
CA THR A 81 1.31 9.92 -6.32
C THR A 81 0.74 11.10 -7.14
N SER A 82 1.43 12.24 -7.12
CA SER A 82 1.15 13.32 -8.06
C SER A 82 1.57 12.99 -9.51
N THR A 83 2.29 11.88 -9.76
CA THR A 83 2.61 11.35 -11.10
C THR A 83 1.66 10.25 -11.51
N ALA A 84 1.46 10.04 -12.81
CA ALA A 84 0.55 9.02 -13.33
C ALA A 84 1.15 7.60 -13.30
N SER A 85 2.47 7.47 -13.24
CA SER A 85 3.20 6.18 -13.28
C SER A 85 3.32 5.48 -11.93
N ILE A 86 2.91 6.14 -10.85
CA ILE A 86 3.00 5.63 -9.48
C ILE A 86 1.62 5.24 -8.97
N ASP A 87 1.51 3.99 -8.53
CA ASP A 87 0.35 3.45 -7.83
C ASP A 87 0.60 3.41 -6.32
N THR A 88 -0.44 3.60 -5.53
CA THR A 88 -0.35 3.43 -4.09
C THR A 88 -0.61 1.98 -3.72
N SER A 89 0.42 1.27 -3.32
CA SER A 89 0.32 -0.11 -2.84
C SER A 89 -0.06 -0.18 -1.36
N LEU A 90 0.44 0.77 -0.57
CA LEU A 90 0.13 0.92 0.85
C LEU A 90 0.18 2.39 1.21
N ASN A 91 -0.84 2.86 1.93
CA ASN A 91 -0.92 4.24 2.38
C ASN A 91 -1.30 4.26 3.87
N SER A 92 -0.44 4.82 4.71
CA SER A 92 -0.68 4.95 6.14
C SER A 92 -1.93 5.76 6.49
N ALA A 93 -2.41 6.59 5.56
CA ALA A 93 -3.65 7.34 5.75
C ALA A 93 -4.89 6.47 5.68
N THR A 94 -4.93 5.52 4.75
CA THR A 94 -6.12 4.75 4.38
C THR A 94 -5.96 3.24 4.61
N SER A 95 -4.82 2.78 5.14
CA SER A 95 -4.65 1.38 5.49
C SER A 95 -5.60 0.99 6.63
N SER A 96 -6.21 -0.20 6.52
CA SER A 96 -7.10 -0.68 7.56
C SER A 96 -6.32 -0.99 8.85
N SER A 97 -7.01 -0.89 9.98
CA SER A 97 -6.47 -1.29 11.30
C SER A 97 -6.04 -2.76 11.33
N GLY A 98 -6.59 -3.59 10.44
CA GLY A 98 -6.26 -5.02 10.29
C GLY A 98 -4.98 -5.30 9.50
N SER A 99 -4.43 -4.35 8.74
CA SER A 99 -3.19 -4.55 7.99
C SER A 99 -2.02 -4.94 8.89
N PHE A 100 -1.11 -5.77 8.38
CA PHE A 100 0.12 -6.11 9.11
C PHE A 100 1.09 -4.92 9.17
N ALA A 101 1.31 -4.24 8.06
CA ALA A 101 2.21 -3.09 7.95
C ALA A 101 1.47 -1.76 8.16
N THR A 102 0.74 -1.64 9.28
CA THR A 102 0.09 -0.39 9.67
C THR A 102 1.10 0.74 9.90
N GLY A 103 0.68 1.98 9.70
CA GLY A 103 1.51 3.15 9.98
C GLY A 103 2.63 3.42 8.98
N ALA A 104 2.65 2.73 7.82
CA ALA A 104 3.65 2.90 6.78
C ALA A 104 3.04 3.17 5.41
N SER A 105 3.82 3.77 4.54
CA SER A 105 3.46 4.06 3.15
C SER A 105 4.48 3.47 2.18
N GLY A 106 4.00 2.75 1.18
CA GLY A 106 4.82 2.13 0.12
C GLY A 106 4.25 2.42 -1.26
N VAL A 107 5.13 2.51 -2.25
CA VAL A 107 4.76 2.73 -3.66
C VAL A 107 4.88 1.47 -4.48
N SER A 108 4.07 1.41 -5.51
CA SER A 108 4.10 0.41 -6.56
C SER A 108 4.16 1.12 -7.92
N MET A 109 4.70 0.44 -8.90
CA MET A 109 4.65 0.84 -10.30
C MET A 109 3.96 -0.26 -11.10
N ARG A 110 3.07 0.16 -12.03
CA ARG A 110 2.44 -0.74 -13.02
C ARG A 110 1.67 -1.91 -12.42
N GLY A 111 1.19 -1.76 -11.18
CA GLY A 111 0.46 -2.81 -10.46
C GLY A 111 1.32 -4.01 -10.01
N LEU A 112 2.66 -3.95 -10.12
CA LEU A 112 3.56 -5.05 -9.78
C LEU A 112 3.92 -5.15 -8.29
N GLY A 113 3.35 -4.28 -7.47
CA GLY A 113 3.54 -4.27 -6.03
C GLY A 113 4.81 -3.55 -5.55
N LYS A 114 4.83 -3.25 -4.26
CA LYS A 114 5.93 -2.52 -3.61
C LYS A 114 7.23 -3.31 -3.52
N VAL A 115 7.17 -4.63 -3.54
CA VAL A 115 8.34 -5.53 -3.56
C VAL A 115 9.08 -5.56 -4.90
N SER A 116 8.44 -5.10 -5.97
CA SER A 116 9.02 -5.03 -7.32
C SER A 116 9.42 -3.61 -7.73
N THR A 117 9.16 -2.61 -6.87
CA THR A 117 9.49 -1.20 -7.07
C THR A 117 10.58 -0.79 -6.09
N LEU A 118 11.78 -0.59 -6.61
CA LEU A 118 12.91 -0.24 -5.75
C LEU A 118 12.89 1.26 -5.38
N VAL A 119 12.91 1.55 -4.08
CA VAL A 119 13.06 2.92 -3.58
C VAL A 119 14.48 3.13 -3.08
N LEU A 120 15.10 4.21 -3.52
CA LEU A 120 16.46 4.63 -3.15
C LEU A 120 16.44 6.04 -2.57
N VAL A 121 17.39 6.33 -1.71
CA VAL A 121 17.74 7.68 -1.26
C VAL A 121 19.20 7.95 -1.62
N ASN A 122 19.44 8.99 -2.41
CA ASN A 122 20.77 9.33 -2.94
C ASN A 122 21.45 8.14 -3.68
N GLY A 123 20.64 7.39 -4.47
CA GLY A 123 21.11 6.25 -5.25
C GLY A 123 21.35 4.96 -4.46
N ARG A 124 21.05 4.93 -3.15
CA ARG A 124 21.32 3.79 -2.26
C ARG A 124 20.05 3.31 -1.56
N ARG A 125 20.01 2.02 -1.29
CA ARG A 125 18.90 1.39 -0.55
C ARG A 125 18.83 1.95 0.85
N ILE A 126 17.62 1.97 1.39
CA ILE A 126 17.36 2.26 2.80
C ILE A 126 16.77 1.02 3.49
N ALA A 127 16.84 0.99 4.82
CA ALA A 127 16.27 -0.12 5.60
C ALA A 127 14.78 -0.30 5.28
N GLN A 128 14.36 -1.54 5.18
CA GLN A 128 12.97 -1.90 4.97
C GLN A 128 12.14 -1.60 6.23
N TYR A 129 10.83 -1.51 6.11
CA TYR A 129 9.96 -1.30 7.25
C TYR A 129 10.01 -2.49 8.20
N GLY A 130 9.99 -2.24 9.52
CA GLY A 130 10.11 -3.30 10.54
C GLY A 130 8.96 -4.31 10.55
N LEU A 131 7.78 -3.95 10.03
CA LEU A 131 6.65 -4.86 9.90
C LEU A 131 6.42 -5.21 8.43
N ALA A 132 6.69 -6.44 8.03
CA ALA A 132 6.44 -6.92 6.69
C ALA A 132 4.93 -6.94 6.38
N ASP A 133 4.51 -6.39 5.23
CA ASP A 133 3.11 -6.40 4.85
C ASP A 133 2.64 -7.82 4.51
N GLY A 134 1.43 -8.15 4.95
CA GLY A 134 0.94 -9.52 4.89
C GLY A 134 1.83 -10.52 5.62
N ALA A 135 2.74 -10.07 6.51
CA ALA A 135 3.80 -10.86 7.12
C ALA A 135 4.70 -11.58 6.09
N GLN A 136 4.90 -10.98 4.94
CA GLN A 136 5.73 -11.48 3.82
C GLN A 136 6.52 -10.39 3.13
N GLU A 137 5.83 -9.31 2.73
CA GLU A 137 6.41 -8.31 1.84
C GLU A 137 7.20 -7.27 2.61
N ASN A 138 8.50 -7.27 2.45
CA ASN A 138 9.38 -6.23 2.94
C ASN A 138 9.42 -5.07 1.92
N PHE A 139 9.32 -3.83 2.40
CA PHE A 139 9.29 -2.64 1.56
C PHE A 139 9.87 -1.42 2.28
N THR A 140 10.16 -0.37 1.52
CA THR A 140 10.64 0.90 2.06
C THR A 140 9.49 1.77 2.53
N ASN A 141 9.54 2.26 3.78
CA ASN A 141 8.57 3.21 4.31
C ASN A 141 8.90 4.64 3.90
N LEU A 142 8.05 5.24 3.08
CA LEU A 142 8.20 6.63 2.61
C LEU A 142 7.87 7.67 3.69
N ASP A 143 7.16 7.29 4.72
CA ASP A 143 6.79 8.19 5.82
C ASP A 143 7.99 8.61 6.67
N ALA A 144 9.11 7.93 6.53
CA ALA A 144 10.38 8.24 7.18
C ALA A 144 11.26 9.24 6.41
N ILE A 145 10.80 9.78 5.27
CA ILE A 145 11.57 10.71 4.45
C ILE A 145 11.05 12.13 4.62
N ALA A 146 11.91 13.03 5.12
CA ALA A 146 11.59 14.44 5.27
C ALA A 146 11.35 15.10 3.90
N SER A 147 10.16 15.63 3.65
CA SER A 147 9.76 16.17 2.35
C SER A 147 10.55 17.42 1.95
N ASP A 148 10.94 18.25 2.91
CA ASP A 148 11.71 19.46 2.65
C ASP A 148 13.21 19.22 2.45
N ALA A 149 13.72 18.04 2.84
CA ALA A 149 15.06 17.61 2.49
C ALA A 149 15.20 17.17 1.02
N ILE A 150 14.08 16.87 0.34
CA ILE A 150 14.11 16.38 -1.05
C ILE A 150 14.47 17.52 -2.00
N GLU A 151 15.49 17.31 -2.81
CA GLU A 151 15.87 18.22 -3.90
C GLU A 151 15.12 17.88 -5.19
N ARG A 152 15.08 16.59 -5.53
CA ARG A 152 14.35 16.05 -6.69
C ARG A 152 14.03 14.58 -6.51
N ILE A 153 13.12 14.08 -7.32
CA ILE A 153 12.81 12.65 -7.40
C ILE A 153 13.00 12.22 -8.85
N GLU A 154 13.71 11.13 -9.05
CA GLU A 154 13.96 10.51 -10.35
C GLU A 154 13.23 9.17 -10.39
N ILE A 155 12.32 8.98 -11.36
CA ILE A 155 11.52 7.77 -11.54
C ILE A 155 11.99 7.09 -12.83
N LEU A 156 12.72 6.00 -12.69
CA LEU A 156 13.18 5.18 -13.81
C LEU A 156 12.09 4.17 -14.15
N LYS A 157 11.53 4.29 -15.34
CA LYS A 157 10.38 3.50 -15.81
C LYS A 157 10.78 2.22 -16.56
N GLU A 158 11.85 1.55 -16.14
CA GLU A 158 12.31 0.27 -16.72
C GLU A 158 12.91 -0.63 -15.65
N GLY A 159 13.09 -1.92 -15.96
CA GLY A 159 13.84 -2.83 -15.10
C GLY A 159 15.30 -2.42 -14.98
N ALA A 160 15.82 -2.35 -13.76
CA ALA A 160 17.15 -1.82 -13.48
C ALA A 160 18.03 -2.74 -12.61
N SER A 161 17.73 -4.03 -12.59
CA SER A 161 18.49 -5.01 -11.79
C SER A 161 19.94 -5.13 -12.21
N ALA A 162 20.28 -4.86 -13.47
CA ALA A 162 21.67 -4.81 -13.95
C ALA A 162 22.53 -3.72 -13.28
N ARG A 163 21.87 -2.70 -12.67
CA ARG A 163 22.55 -1.64 -11.91
C ARG A 163 22.36 -1.77 -10.41
N TYR A 164 21.12 -1.99 -9.96
CA TYR A 164 20.73 -1.92 -8.55
C TYR A 164 20.47 -3.28 -7.90
N GLY A 165 20.52 -4.38 -8.66
CA GLY A 165 20.30 -5.73 -8.17
C GLY A 165 18.82 -6.04 -7.90
N SER A 166 18.54 -6.83 -6.87
CA SER A 166 17.21 -7.29 -6.48
C SER A 166 16.16 -6.17 -6.42
N ASP A 167 14.89 -6.47 -6.65
CA ASP A 167 13.70 -5.64 -6.45
C ASP A 167 13.47 -4.53 -7.51
N ALA A 168 14.44 -4.25 -8.39
CA ALA A 168 14.33 -3.24 -9.45
C ALA A 168 13.65 -3.83 -10.71
N ILE A 169 12.47 -4.42 -10.57
CA ILE A 169 11.75 -5.12 -11.65
C ILE A 169 10.79 -4.16 -12.38
N ALA A 170 9.89 -3.51 -11.64
CA ALA A 170 8.90 -2.59 -12.19
C ALA A 170 9.49 -1.23 -12.54
N GLY A 171 10.51 -0.83 -11.81
CA GLY A 171 11.19 0.45 -11.91
C GLY A 171 11.93 0.84 -10.64
N VAL A 172 12.48 2.04 -10.65
CA VAL A 172 13.22 2.61 -9.52
C VAL A 172 12.72 4.01 -9.22
N VAL A 173 12.45 4.29 -7.95
CA VAL A 173 12.18 5.62 -7.41
C VAL A 173 13.41 6.06 -6.62
N ASN A 174 14.15 7.02 -7.13
CA ASN A 174 15.35 7.54 -6.47
C ASN A 174 15.08 8.94 -5.94
N ILE A 175 15.05 9.08 -4.62
CA ILE A 175 14.81 10.33 -3.91
C ILE A 175 16.16 10.95 -3.63
N ILE A 176 16.46 12.07 -4.29
CA ILE A 176 17.70 12.79 -4.12
C ILE A 176 17.49 13.89 -3.09
N LEU A 177 18.23 13.81 -2.00
CA LEU A 177 18.23 14.84 -0.96
C LEU A 177 19.16 16.00 -1.38
N ARG A 178 18.95 17.15 -0.77
CA ARG A 178 19.83 18.30 -0.95
C ARG A 178 21.26 17.92 -0.60
N LYS A 179 22.20 18.33 -1.42
CA LYS A 179 23.62 18.14 -1.16
C LYS A 179 24.19 19.30 -0.35
N ASP A 180 23.81 20.51 -0.73
CA ASP A 180 24.28 21.76 -0.15
C ASP A 180 23.12 22.71 0.17
N PHE A 181 23.26 23.54 1.19
CA PHE A 181 22.32 24.59 1.53
C PHE A 181 23.04 25.70 2.27
N GLN A 182 22.71 26.97 1.95
CA GLN A 182 23.23 28.15 2.64
C GLN A 182 22.08 29.03 3.13
N GLY A 183 22.25 29.65 4.29
CA GLY A 183 21.24 30.48 4.95
C GLY A 183 20.27 29.67 5.79
N ALA A 184 19.12 30.26 6.06
CA ALA A 184 18.07 29.62 6.85
C ALA A 184 16.72 29.79 6.17
N LYS A 185 15.86 28.75 6.23
CA LYS A 185 14.49 28.81 5.73
C LYS A 185 13.59 28.11 6.71
N ILE A 186 12.44 28.74 6.99
CA ILE A 186 11.33 28.15 7.75
C ILE A 186 10.14 28.03 6.81
N ARG A 187 9.41 26.93 6.88
CA ARG A 187 8.18 26.71 6.12
C ARG A 187 7.11 26.13 7.01
N GLY A 188 5.90 26.68 6.95
CA GLY A 188 4.69 26.13 7.55
C GLY A 188 3.62 25.86 6.50
N GLY A 189 2.87 24.79 6.66
CA GLY A 189 1.76 24.43 5.79
C GLY A 189 0.55 23.95 6.59
N TYR A 190 -0.63 24.22 6.06
CA TYR A 190 -1.91 23.79 6.60
C TYR A 190 -2.85 23.39 5.46
N GLN A 191 -3.55 22.27 5.62
CA GLN A 191 -4.56 21.80 4.69
C GLN A 191 -5.79 21.33 5.48
N GLU A 192 -6.97 21.59 4.95
CA GLU A 192 -8.25 21.19 5.56
C GLU A 192 -9.26 20.82 4.48
N GLY A 193 -10.01 19.75 4.70
CA GLY A 193 -11.18 19.41 3.89
C GLY A 193 -12.27 20.46 4.08
N GLN A 194 -12.85 20.98 2.99
CA GLN A 194 -13.87 22.03 3.08
C GLN A 194 -15.13 21.55 3.82
N HIS A 195 -15.42 20.26 3.75
CA HIS A 195 -16.68 19.69 4.21
C HIS A 195 -16.58 18.98 5.56
N PHE A 196 -15.39 18.60 6.01
CA PHE A 196 -15.19 17.98 7.31
C PHE A 196 -13.90 18.50 7.95
N LYS A 197 -14.08 19.02 9.13
CA LYS A 197 -13.01 19.72 9.86
C LYS A 197 -11.88 18.78 10.33
N ASP A 198 -12.13 17.47 10.39
CA ASP A 198 -11.19 16.51 10.94
C ASP A 198 -10.18 16.01 9.90
N ASN A 199 -10.40 16.23 8.59
CA ASN A 199 -9.40 15.98 7.55
C ASN A 199 -8.38 17.12 7.47
N ARG A 200 -7.67 17.38 8.55
CA ARG A 200 -6.65 18.44 8.65
C ARG A 200 -5.25 17.87 8.60
N SER A 201 -4.38 18.52 7.85
CA SER A 201 -2.95 18.23 7.84
C SER A 201 -2.15 19.52 8.03
N ARG A 202 -1.08 19.41 8.80
CA ARG A 202 -0.19 20.54 9.07
C ARG A 202 1.25 20.06 9.12
N ASN A 203 2.14 20.89 8.59
CA ASN A 203 3.57 20.66 8.71
C ASN A 203 4.29 21.93 9.07
N LEU A 204 5.41 21.76 9.74
CA LEU A 204 6.39 22.81 10.02
C LEU A 204 7.77 22.24 9.73
N SER A 205 8.56 22.94 8.94
CA SER A 205 9.94 22.55 8.66
C SER A 205 10.87 23.76 8.79
N ALA A 206 12.12 23.48 9.15
CA ALA A 206 13.20 24.44 9.17
C ALA A 206 14.45 23.81 8.59
N ILE A 207 15.21 24.56 7.82
CA ILE A 207 16.54 24.19 7.32
C ILE A 207 17.49 25.34 7.55
N VAL A 208 18.67 25.01 8.07
CA VAL A 208 19.78 25.94 8.27
C VAL A 208 21.05 25.32 7.73
N GLY A 209 21.81 26.09 6.97
CA GLY A 209 23.09 25.64 6.42
C GLY A 209 24.08 26.75 6.26
N PHE A 210 25.35 26.39 6.27
CA PHE A 210 26.46 27.32 6.16
C PHE A 210 27.66 26.66 5.48
N GLY A 211 28.57 27.51 5.03
CA GLY A 211 29.72 27.12 4.27
C GLY A 211 29.46 27.04 2.76
N ASP A 212 30.50 27.17 1.97
CA ASP A 212 30.52 27.04 0.51
C ASP A 212 31.62 26.08 0.14
N ILE A 213 31.32 25.08 -0.68
CA ILE A 213 32.27 24.03 -1.03
C ILE A 213 33.49 24.58 -1.84
N ASP A 214 33.25 25.63 -2.62
CA ASP A 214 34.30 26.22 -3.46
C ASP A 214 35.10 27.27 -2.74
N GLU A 215 34.50 28.05 -1.82
CA GLU A 215 35.15 29.06 -1.04
C GLU A 215 35.76 28.53 0.28
N ASN A 216 34.98 27.71 1.02
CA ASN A 216 35.37 27.24 2.35
C ASN A 216 35.85 25.80 2.39
N GLY A 217 35.66 25.04 1.28
CA GLY A 217 35.94 23.63 1.21
C GLY A 217 34.96 22.72 1.90
N PHE A 218 33.81 23.27 2.41
CA PHE A 218 32.74 22.50 3.01
C PHE A 218 31.40 23.23 2.91
N ASN A 219 30.32 22.49 2.97
CA ASN A 219 28.99 22.96 3.26
C ASN A 219 28.32 21.97 4.24
N THR A 220 27.58 22.48 5.19
CA THR A 220 26.79 21.64 6.09
C THR A 220 25.42 22.24 6.30
N TYR A 221 24.40 21.37 6.34
CA TYR A 221 23.06 21.80 6.73
C TYR A 221 22.41 20.79 7.66
N ILE A 222 21.41 21.27 8.39
CA ILE A 222 20.46 20.47 9.15
C ILE A 222 19.05 20.92 8.79
N THR A 223 18.14 19.97 8.60
CA THR A 223 16.72 20.21 8.45
C THR A 223 15.93 19.42 9.47
N ALA A 224 14.88 20.02 10.00
CA ALA A 224 13.91 19.38 10.90
C ALA A 224 12.51 19.59 10.35
N GLU A 225 11.67 18.56 10.43
CA GLU A 225 10.28 18.58 9.97
C GLU A 225 9.39 17.93 11.02
N ALA A 226 8.23 18.54 11.28
CA ALA A 226 7.13 17.96 12.05
C ALA A 226 5.86 17.99 11.19
N TYR A 227 5.11 16.89 11.20
CA TYR A 227 3.87 16.74 10.47
C TYR A 227 2.79 16.14 11.36
N LYS A 228 1.57 16.62 11.23
CA LYS A 228 0.39 16.02 11.86
C LYS A 228 -0.77 16.00 10.87
N ARG A 229 -1.49 14.88 10.83
CA ARG A 229 -2.79 14.72 10.19
C ARG A 229 -3.79 14.24 11.23
N ASP A 230 -4.99 14.82 11.21
CA ASP A 230 -6.13 14.39 12.00
C ASP A 230 -6.94 13.36 11.16
N GLY A 231 -7.32 12.23 11.76
CA GLY A 231 -8.13 11.19 11.14
C GLY A 231 -9.61 11.57 11.12
N TYR A 232 -10.39 10.80 10.34
CA TYR A 232 -11.85 10.91 10.33
C TYR A 232 -12.53 9.57 10.09
N SER A 233 -13.80 9.50 10.48
CA SER A 233 -14.64 8.30 10.43
C SER A 233 -15.61 8.32 9.25
N GLN A 234 -16.37 7.24 9.09
CA GLN A 234 -17.46 7.18 8.13
C GLN A 234 -18.59 8.16 8.48
N ASP A 235 -18.83 8.43 9.77
CA ASP A 235 -19.87 9.35 10.19
C ASP A 235 -19.64 10.78 9.69
N ASP A 236 -18.40 11.21 9.62
CA ASP A 236 -18.00 12.53 9.11
C ASP A 236 -18.39 12.73 7.64
N LEU A 237 -18.59 11.66 6.89
CA LEU A 237 -18.90 11.67 5.46
C LEU A 237 -20.36 11.36 5.13
N LYS A 238 -21.23 11.08 6.09
CA LYS A 238 -22.59 10.59 5.86
C LYS A 238 -23.42 11.49 4.93
N GLU A 239 -23.18 12.79 4.92
CA GLU A 239 -23.90 13.73 4.06
C GLU A 239 -23.51 13.62 2.58
N TYR A 240 -22.30 13.11 2.30
CA TYR A 240 -21.70 13.04 0.95
C TYR A 240 -21.92 11.69 0.28
N TYR A 241 -22.44 10.71 1.00
CA TYR A 241 -22.74 9.43 0.40
C TYR A 241 -23.90 9.54 -0.60
N PRO A 242 -23.79 8.96 -1.78
CA PRO A 242 -24.90 8.92 -2.73
C PRO A 242 -26.16 8.38 -2.07
N ALA A 243 -27.30 9.00 -2.36
CA ALA A 243 -28.59 8.63 -1.75
C ALA A 243 -28.94 7.15 -1.98
N TRP A 244 -28.53 6.59 -3.11
CA TRP A 244 -28.74 5.18 -3.42
C TRP A 244 -27.91 4.23 -2.53
N HIS A 245 -26.72 4.63 -2.10
CA HIS A 245 -25.96 3.90 -1.08
C HIS A 245 -26.68 3.84 0.26
N ARG A 246 -27.36 4.94 0.63
CA ARG A 246 -28.05 5.04 1.92
C ARG A 246 -29.36 4.26 1.97
N ASN A 247 -30.08 4.15 0.86
CA ASN A 247 -31.49 3.73 0.84
C ASN A 247 -31.74 2.36 0.21
N THR A 248 -30.71 1.61 -0.18
CA THR A 248 -30.90 0.30 -0.83
C THR A 248 -30.51 -0.84 0.10
N PRO A 249 -31.49 -1.67 0.53
CA PRO A 249 -31.23 -2.82 1.40
C PRO A 249 -30.17 -3.75 0.81
N GLY A 250 -29.21 -4.16 1.67
CA GLY A 250 -28.15 -5.10 1.29
C GLY A 250 -26.97 -4.49 0.52
N ARG A 251 -26.97 -3.18 0.28
CA ARG A 251 -25.97 -2.52 -0.59
C ARG A 251 -24.75 -2.00 0.09
N SER A 252 -24.82 -1.59 1.31
CA SER A 252 -23.75 -0.82 1.89
C SER A 252 -23.51 -1.21 3.32
N THR A 253 -22.24 -1.34 3.68
CA THR A 253 -21.83 -1.36 5.08
C THR A 253 -22.10 -0.03 5.77
N TYR A 254 -22.34 1.06 5.01
CA TYR A 254 -22.61 2.38 5.57
C TYR A 254 -23.93 2.46 6.32
N ASP A 255 -25.00 1.92 5.74
CA ASP A 255 -26.34 1.90 6.37
C ASP A 255 -26.68 0.52 6.96
N ALA A 256 -25.70 -0.38 7.06
CA ALA A 256 -25.88 -1.63 7.75
C ALA A 256 -25.48 -1.44 9.23
N PRO A 257 -26.39 -0.94 10.08
CA PRO A 257 -26.09 -0.79 11.49
C PRO A 257 -25.73 -2.17 12.07
N SER A 258 -24.78 -2.15 12.98
CA SER A 258 -24.29 -3.35 13.64
C SER A 258 -25.40 -4.05 14.41
N MET A 259 -25.51 -5.37 14.30
CA MET A 259 -26.40 -6.17 15.13
C MET A 259 -25.95 -6.26 16.59
N TYR A 260 -24.79 -5.74 16.89
CA TYR A 260 -24.26 -5.65 18.25
C TYR A 260 -24.54 -4.24 18.78
N SER A 261 -25.73 -4.06 19.36
CA SER A 261 -26.10 -2.81 20.03
C SER A 261 -25.61 -2.80 21.47
N PRO A 262 -25.49 -1.63 22.11
CA PRO A 262 -25.19 -1.54 23.53
C PRO A 262 -26.23 -2.25 24.41
N THR A 263 -27.50 -2.22 24.01
CA THR A 263 -28.61 -2.90 24.70
C THR A 263 -28.56 -4.41 24.46
N GLY A 264 -28.14 -4.82 23.25
CA GLY A 264 -27.97 -6.23 22.88
C GLY A 264 -29.20 -6.93 22.36
N ASN A 265 -28.97 -8.18 21.92
CA ASN A 265 -29.98 -9.08 21.37
C ASN A 265 -29.78 -10.49 21.94
N TYR A 266 -30.87 -11.15 22.30
CA TYR A 266 -30.86 -12.55 22.71
C TYR A 266 -31.12 -13.44 21.50
N PHE A 267 -30.32 -14.45 21.32
CA PHE A 267 -30.39 -15.38 20.20
C PHE A 267 -30.78 -16.77 20.70
N PHE A 268 -31.97 -17.22 20.33
CA PHE A 268 -32.46 -18.58 20.57
C PHE A 268 -32.15 -19.47 19.37
N SER A 269 -32.31 -18.92 18.18
CA SER A 269 -31.97 -19.52 16.90
C SER A 269 -31.69 -18.41 15.86
N SER A 270 -31.33 -18.78 14.65
CA SER A 270 -31.19 -17.83 13.53
C SER A 270 -32.50 -17.13 13.13
N SER A 271 -33.64 -17.70 13.51
CA SER A 271 -35.01 -17.19 13.22
C SER A 271 -35.72 -16.65 14.46
N ASP A 272 -35.26 -16.94 15.69
CA ASP A 272 -35.79 -16.38 16.93
C ASP A 272 -34.75 -15.55 17.62
N ILE A 273 -34.82 -14.25 17.38
CA ILE A 273 -33.96 -13.25 17.96
C ILE A 273 -34.83 -12.21 18.64
N ARG A 274 -34.49 -11.82 19.85
CA ARG A 274 -35.25 -10.88 20.64
C ARG A 274 -34.34 -9.74 21.12
N PRO A 275 -34.73 -8.48 20.85
CA PRO A 275 -34.00 -7.35 21.43
C PRO A 275 -34.06 -7.42 22.96
N ALA A 276 -32.96 -7.04 23.61
CA ALA A 276 -32.99 -6.92 25.07
C ALA A 276 -33.86 -5.71 25.49
N PRO A 277 -34.41 -5.74 26.71
CA PRO A 277 -35.18 -4.62 27.25
C PRO A 277 -34.42 -3.31 27.21
N GLY A 278 -35.07 -2.23 26.82
CA GLY A 278 -34.47 -0.90 26.70
C GLY A 278 -33.87 -0.60 25.32
N CYS A 279 -34.04 -1.47 24.31
CA CYS A 279 -33.69 -1.11 22.94
C CYS A 279 -34.55 0.08 22.47
N PRO A 280 -33.95 1.18 21.99
CA PRO A 280 -34.68 2.30 21.43
C PRO A 280 -35.58 1.84 20.25
N GLU A 281 -36.84 2.30 20.20
CA GLU A 281 -37.79 1.90 19.17
C GLU A 281 -37.24 2.15 17.75
N GLY A 282 -36.60 3.28 17.51
CA GLY A 282 -35.96 3.62 16.24
C GLY A 282 -34.74 2.76 15.85
N SER A 283 -34.22 1.99 16.80
CA SER A 283 -33.09 1.07 16.57
C SER A 283 -33.50 -0.36 16.31
N ILE A 284 -34.82 -0.66 16.40
CA ILE A 284 -35.34 -2.01 16.12
C ILE A 284 -35.60 -2.14 14.63
N ASP A 285 -34.82 -2.98 13.96
CA ASP A 285 -35.04 -3.32 12.57
C ASP A 285 -36.05 -4.47 12.46
N ARG A 286 -37.31 -4.11 12.23
CA ARG A 286 -38.43 -5.07 12.11
C ARG A 286 -38.37 -5.88 10.82
N ALA A 287 -37.68 -5.38 9.79
CA ALA A 287 -37.47 -6.09 8.53
C ALA A 287 -36.38 -7.14 8.64
N ASP A 288 -35.40 -6.95 9.55
CA ASP A 288 -34.33 -7.89 9.82
C ASP A 288 -34.48 -8.52 11.23
N ARG A 289 -35.48 -9.41 11.35
CA ARG A 289 -35.66 -10.29 12.52
C ARG A 289 -35.83 -9.55 13.86
N ASN A 290 -36.34 -8.33 13.88
CA ASN A 290 -36.47 -7.47 15.05
C ASN A 290 -35.17 -7.20 15.82
N LEU A 291 -34.05 -7.14 15.10
CA LEU A 291 -32.75 -6.86 15.72
C LEU A 291 -32.66 -5.44 16.29
N CYS A 292 -32.16 -5.32 17.52
CA CYS A 292 -31.72 -4.05 18.04
C CYS A 292 -30.37 -3.72 17.39
N LYS A 293 -30.33 -2.71 16.56
CA LYS A 293 -29.17 -2.29 15.78
C LYS A 293 -28.47 -1.06 16.35
N PHE A 294 -27.22 -0.86 15.99
CA PHE A 294 -26.37 0.22 16.47
C PHE A 294 -25.58 0.84 15.33
N ASP A 295 -25.55 2.15 15.24
CA ASP A 295 -24.73 2.87 14.28
C ASP A 295 -23.24 2.73 14.64
N ILE A 296 -22.49 2.05 13.78
CA ILE A 296 -21.05 1.79 13.94
C ILE A 296 -20.19 2.82 13.20
N ASN A 297 -20.78 3.69 12.37
CA ASN A 297 -20.05 4.63 11.51
C ASN A 297 -19.08 5.55 12.25
N PRO A 298 -19.40 6.08 13.46
CA PRO A 298 -18.45 6.89 14.23
C PRO A 298 -17.17 6.14 14.62
N TYR A 299 -17.21 4.83 14.65
CA TYR A 299 -16.10 3.95 15.01
C TYR A 299 -15.44 3.27 13.80
N THR A 300 -15.84 3.62 12.59
CA THR A 300 -15.26 3.10 11.36
C THR A 300 -14.35 4.17 10.74
N GLY A 301 -13.06 4.08 11.02
CA GLY A 301 -12.07 5.03 10.55
C GLY A 301 -11.82 4.92 9.05
N LEU A 302 -11.85 6.05 8.34
CA LEU A 302 -11.47 6.18 6.93
C LEU A 302 -10.04 6.66 6.76
N THR A 303 -9.58 7.50 7.67
CA THR A 303 -8.17 7.89 7.76
C THR A 303 -7.69 7.84 9.20
N THR A 304 -6.38 7.74 9.36
CA THR A 304 -5.75 7.63 10.68
C THR A 304 -5.25 8.98 11.17
N ASP A 305 -5.28 9.19 12.49
CA ASP A 305 -4.40 10.17 13.10
C ASP A 305 -2.95 9.79 12.83
N ASN A 306 -2.15 10.75 12.40
CA ASN A 306 -0.74 10.49 12.14
C ASN A 306 0.12 11.68 12.59
N LYS A 307 1.18 11.38 13.33
CA LYS A 307 2.20 12.35 13.76
C LYS A 307 3.55 11.86 13.28
N ARG A 308 4.34 12.75 12.68
CA ARG A 308 5.68 12.43 12.19
C ARG A 308 6.64 13.53 12.58
N HIS A 309 7.89 13.14 12.77
CA HIS A 309 9.01 14.05 12.89
C HIS A 309 10.19 13.47 12.11
N ALA A 310 11.00 14.35 11.54
CA ALA A 310 12.21 13.94 10.85
C ALA A 310 13.30 14.99 11.02
N ILE A 311 14.53 14.53 11.12
CA ILE A 311 15.74 15.36 11.11
C ILE A 311 16.67 14.75 10.07
N ALA A 312 17.19 15.58 9.18
CA ALA A 312 18.22 15.19 8.23
C ALA A 312 19.36 16.22 8.25
N SER A 313 20.57 15.75 8.23
CA SER A 313 21.79 16.56 8.13
C SER A 313 22.67 16.01 7.06
N ASN A 314 23.30 16.89 6.31
CA ASN A 314 24.32 16.56 5.36
C ASN A 314 25.51 17.49 5.53
N THR A 315 26.72 16.94 5.58
CA THR A 315 27.97 17.66 5.56
C THR A 315 28.77 17.20 4.34
N HIS A 316 28.92 18.11 3.40
CA HIS A 316 29.73 17.93 2.22
C HIS A 316 31.04 18.67 2.41
N PHE A 317 32.18 18.01 2.27
CA PHE A 317 33.48 18.61 2.43
C PHE A 317 34.50 18.03 1.45
N ARG A 318 35.48 18.86 1.09
CA ARG A 318 36.53 18.51 0.12
C ARG A 318 37.82 18.17 0.88
N ILE A 319 38.35 16.98 0.60
CA ILE A 319 39.60 16.48 1.15
C ILE A 319 40.69 16.68 0.10
N GLY A 320 41.60 17.61 0.36
CA GLY A 320 42.57 18.01 -0.65
C GLY A 320 41.92 18.68 -1.85
N LYS A 321 42.33 18.33 -3.07
CA LYS A 321 41.81 18.93 -4.30
C LYS A 321 40.86 18.01 -5.06
N ASP A 322 40.90 16.71 -4.82
CA ASP A 322 40.37 15.71 -5.74
C ASP A 322 39.35 14.77 -5.08
N ILE A 323 39.13 14.89 -3.77
CA ILE A 323 38.20 14.01 -3.06
C ILE A 323 37.10 14.84 -2.43
N ASP A 324 35.85 14.54 -2.82
CA ASP A 324 34.64 15.03 -2.17
C ASP A 324 34.12 13.96 -1.19
N ALA A 325 33.89 14.37 0.04
CA ALA A 325 33.29 13.54 1.07
C ALA A 325 31.90 14.08 1.46
N ASN A 326 30.93 13.19 1.58
CA ASN A 326 29.57 13.52 1.95
C ASN A 326 29.12 12.65 3.11
N PHE A 327 28.84 13.28 4.26
CA PHE A 327 28.41 12.60 5.47
C PHE A 327 26.95 12.93 5.76
N GLU A 328 26.10 11.91 5.80
CA GLU A 328 24.66 12.02 5.95
C GLU A 328 24.18 11.35 7.24
N ILE A 329 23.33 12.05 7.98
CA ILE A 329 22.57 11.49 9.12
C ILE A 329 21.11 11.81 8.91
N THR A 330 20.24 10.81 9.01
CA THR A 330 18.79 11.02 9.04
C THR A 330 18.16 10.23 10.18
N THR A 331 17.19 10.83 10.84
CA THR A 331 16.33 10.16 11.83
C THR A 331 14.90 10.60 11.61
N ALA A 332 13.97 9.67 11.69
CA ALA A 332 12.55 9.96 11.56
C ALA A 332 11.74 9.04 12.45
N GLY A 333 10.62 9.53 12.95
CA GLY A 333 9.66 8.75 13.71
C GLY A 333 8.23 9.07 13.30
N ALA A 334 7.35 8.08 13.42
CA ALA A 334 5.93 8.23 13.13
C ALA A 334 5.07 7.49 14.15
N THR A 335 3.93 8.08 14.49
CA THR A 335 2.86 7.43 15.27
C THR A 335 1.57 7.51 14.47
N SER A 336 0.89 6.39 14.31
CA SER A 336 -0.42 6.29 13.68
C SER A 336 -1.42 5.67 14.65
N ASP A 337 -2.50 6.40 14.92
CA ASP A 337 -3.62 5.96 15.75
C ASP A 337 -4.83 5.68 14.86
N TYR A 338 -5.42 4.51 15.00
CA TYR A 338 -6.58 4.05 14.24
C TYR A 338 -7.85 4.21 15.07
N ILE A 339 -8.90 4.71 14.45
CA ILE A 339 -10.23 4.70 15.05
C ILE A 339 -10.69 3.25 15.16
N VAL A 340 -11.09 2.81 16.34
CA VAL A 340 -11.53 1.44 16.61
C VAL A 340 -12.83 1.43 17.42
N ALA A 341 -13.70 0.48 17.11
CA ALA A 341 -14.96 0.32 17.82
C ALA A 341 -14.77 -0.32 19.21
N PRO A 342 -15.64 -0.03 20.18
CA PRO A 342 -15.74 -0.82 21.40
C PRO A 342 -15.91 -2.29 21.08
N PHE A 343 -15.41 -3.19 21.92
CA PHE A 343 -15.53 -4.63 21.70
C PHE A 343 -17.00 -5.06 21.65
N ALA A 344 -17.26 -6.10 20.88
CA ALA A 344 -18.56 -6.74 20.84
C ALA A 344 -18.49 -8.15 21.43
N LEU A 345 -19.50 -8.52 22.17
CA LEU A 345 -19.74 -9.91 22.54
C LEU A 345 -20.34 -10.58 21.29
N GLN A 346 -19.52 -11.35 20.62
CA GLN A 346 -19.88 -12.03 19.38
C GLN A 346 -19.99 -13.53 19.63
N PRO A 347 -20.96 -14.21 19.03
CA PRO A 347 -20.86 -15.65 18.88
C PRO A 347 -19.88 -15.96 17.77
N THR A 348 -19.17 -17.03 17.89
CA THR A 348 -18.51 -17.62 16.75
C THR A 348 -19.53 -18.34 15.88
N SER A 349 -19.65 -17.92 14.65
CA SER A 349 -20.14 -18.80 13.59
C SER A 349 -19.03 -19.77 13.21
N GLY A 350 -18.93 -20.90 13.91
CA GLY A 350 -17.88 -21.89 13.74
C GLY A 350 -16.79 -21.82 14.81
N SER A 351 -16.09 -22.90 14.97
CA SER A 351 -15.01 -23.05 15.93
C SER A 351 -13.84 -22.17 15.54
N SER A 352 -13.50 -21.15 16.34
CA SER A 352 -12.24 -20.43 16.19
C SER A 352 -11.10 -21.32 16.68
N ILE A 353 -10.22 -21.67 15.79
CA ILE A 353 -9.01 -22.44 16.07
C ILE A 353 -7.82 -21.53 15.76
N TRP A 354 -6.81 -21.51 16.62
CA TRP A 354 -5.55 -20.80 16.40
C TRP A 354 -4.38 -21.62 16.89
N TYR A 355 -3.17 -21.10 16.87
CA TYR A 355 -1.96 -21.88 17.11
C TYR A 355 -1.18 -21.33 18.31
N ASN A 356 -0.83 -22.22 19.27
CA ASN A 356 0.12 -21.94 20.32
C ASN A 356 1.53 -22.25 19.79
N VAL A 357 2.27 -21.21 19.48
CA VAL A 357 3.61 -21.27 18.90
C VAL A 357 4.60 -21.90 19.91
N ARG A 358 4.43 -21.63 21.20
CA ARG A 358 5.35 -22.12 22.23
C ARG A 358 5.24 -23.63 22.47
N GLU A 359 4.06 -24.17 22.30
CA GLU A 359 3.79 -25.59 22.50
C GLU A 359 3.70 -26.37 21.19
N GLY A 360 3.73 -25.67 20.04
CA GLY A 360 3.63 -26.29 18.74
C GLY A 360 2.28 -26.97 18.49
N LYS A 361 1.18 -26.48 19.09
CA LYS A 361 -0.12 -27.16 19.02
C LYS A 361 -1.26 -26.20 18.71
N MET A 362 -2.33 -26.78 18.17
CA MET A 362 -3.60 -26.09 17.96
C MET A 362 -4.28 -25.78 19.29
N VAL A 363 -4.93 -24.63 19.36
CA VAL A 363 -5.80 -24.19 20.44
C VAL A 363 -7.22 -24.02 19.90
N GLY A 364 -8.21 -24.46 20.63
CA GLY A 364 -9.62 -24.45 20.22
C GLY A 364 -10.13 -25.86 19.90
N PRO A 365 -11.35 -26.00 19.42
CA PRO A 365 -12.26 -24.94 19.01
C PRO A 365 -12.75 -24.08 20.18
N PHE A 366 -12.84 -22.77 19.99
CA PHE A 366 -13.35 -21.84 20.98
C PHE A 366 -14.78 -21.42 20.63
N SER A 367 -15.67 -21.54 21.60
CA SER A 367 -17.02 -21.01 21.52
C SER A 367 -17.18 -19.88 22.53
N TYR A 368 -17.70 -18.74 22.08
CA TYR A 368 -18.00 -17.65 22.99
C TYR A 368 -19.04 -18.08 24.03
N PRO A 369 -18.88 -17.64 25.29
CA PRO A 369 -19.74 -18.08 26.38
C PRO A 369 -21.18 -17.62 26.17
N LYS A 370 -22.13 -18.54 26.37
CA LYS A 370 -23.52 -18.22 26.58
C LYS A 370 -23.73 -17.76 28.01
N LEU A 371 -24.73 -16.91 28.23
CA LEU A 371 -25.15 -16.53 29.59
C LEU A 371 -25.86 -17.71 30.23
N PRO A 372 -25.37 -18.22 31.39
CA PRO A 372 -26.00 -19.32 32.05
C PRO A 372 -27.35 -18.95 32.67
N VAL A 373 -28.15 -19.95 33.05
CA VAL A 373 -29.35 -19.75 33.82
C VAL A 373 -29.04 -19.10 35.17
N GLY A 374 -29.80 -18.08 35.53
CA GLY A 374 -29.57 -17.30 36.76
C GLY A 374 -28.53 -16.19 36.65
N HIS A 375 -27.89 -16.04 35.50
CA HIS A 375 -27.06 -14.86 35.23
C HIS A 375 -27.93 -13.57 35.25
N ALA A 376 -27.46 -12.49 35.88
CA ALA A 376 -28.24 -11.26 36.05
C ALA A 376 -28.77 -10.65 34.72
N SER A 377 -28.08 -10.88 33.62
CA SER A 377 -28.48 -10.42 32.29
C SER A 377 -29.15 -11.50 31.43
N ASN A 378 -29.49 -12.66 32.02
CA ASN A 378 -30.26 -13.72 31.37
C ASN A 378 -31.66 -13.84 31.99
N PRO A 379 -32.71 -13.27 31.37
CA PRO A 379 -34.06 -13.35 31.88
C PRO A 379 -34.74 -14.69 31.60
N TYR A 380 -34.05 -15.65 30.97
CA TYR A 380 -34.63 -16.91 30.50
C TYR A 380 -34.19 -18.09 31.36
N ASN A 381 -35.02 -19.13 31.40
CA ASN A 381 -34.71 -20.36 32.10
C ASN A 381 -33.95 -21.37 31.22
N GLN A 382 -32.98 -20.86 30.44
CA GLN A 382 -32.05 -21.66 29.63
C GLN A 382 -30.81 -20.85 29.36
N GLU A 383 -29.71 -21.53 29.06
CA GLU A 383 -28.52 -20.82 28.56
C GLU A 383 -28.84 -20.08 27.26
N ILE A 384 -28.45 -18.79 27.16
CA ILE A 384 -28.80 -17.93 26.03
C ILE A 384 -27.57 -17.26 25.46
N GLU A 385 -27.48 -17.22 24.15
CA GLU A 385 -26.52 -16.39 23.43
C GLU A 385 -26.95 -14.93 23.49
N TYR A 386 -26.06 -14.07 23.98
CA TYR A 386 -26.31 -12.63 24.09
C TYR A 386 -25.30 -11.87 23.26
N ARG A 387 -25.78 -11.14 22.26
CA ARG A 387 -24.95 -10.32 21.36
C ARG A 387 -25.09 -8.87 21.73
N THR A 388 -24.02 -8.27 22.20
CA THR A 388 -24.03 -6.87 22.66
C THR A 388 -22.70 -6.20 22.38
N ARG A 389 -22.68 -4.89 22.46
CA ARG A 389 -21.47 -4.06 22.40
C ARG A 389 -21.10 -3.58 23.80
N LEU A 390 -19.83 -3.73 24.13
CA LEU A 390 -19.29 -3.42 25.46
C LEU A 390 -18.78 -1.98 25.43
N MET A 391 -19.67 -1.00 25.66
CA MET A 391 -19.36 0.42 25.48
C MET A 391 -18.28 0.94 26.43
N ASP A 392 -18.12 0.33 27.61
CA ASP A 392 -17.04 0.63 28.56
C ASP A 392 -15.66 0.20 28.06
N THR A 393 -15.59 -0.50 26.94
CA THR A 393 -14.35 -0.80 26.23
C THR A 393 -14.05 0.22 25.10
N GLY A 394 -14.82 1.30 25.01
CA GLY A 394 -14.63 2.37 24.03
C GLY A 394 -13.49 3.31 24.41
N ASP A 395 -13.77 4.58 24.32
CA ASP A 395 -12.84 5.69 24.40
C ASP A 395 -11.67 5.54 25.40
N GLY A 396 -10.46 5.42 24.83
CA GLY A 396 -9.22 5.30 25.59
C GLY A 396 -8.87 3.88 26.08
N PHE A 397 -9.81 2.95 26.17
CA PHE A 397 -9.52 1.56 26.51
C PHE A 397 -9.13 0.74 25.28
N ASN A 398 -10.02 0.63 24.28
CA ASN A 398 -9.66 0.00 23.02
C ASN A 398 -8.87 0.97 22.15
N PHE A 399 -7.78 0.49 21.61
CA PHE A 399 -6.90 1.28 20.74
C PHE A 399 -6.20 0.36 19.72
N ASN A 400 -5.73 0.96 18.64
CA ASN A 400 -4.82 0.35 17.70
C ASN A 400 -3.81 1.41 17.27
N ARG A 401 -2.58 1.26 17.73
CA ARG A 401 -1.48 2.21 17.53
C ARG A 401 -0.31 1.54 16.87
N THR A 402 0.31 2.26 15.96
CA THR A 402 1.61 1.88 15.40
C THR A 402 2.60 3.02 15.57
N GLU A 403 3.74 2.69 16.13
CA GLU A 403 4.90 3.57 16.28
C GLU A 403 6.05 3.02 15.46
N SER A 404 6.78 3.89 14.80
CA SER A 404 7.94 3.49 13.98
C SER A 404 9.03 4.54 14.03
N ASP A 405 10.28 4.07 13.98
CA ASP A 405 11.48 4.89 13.94
C ASP A 405 12.43 4.40 12.86
N GLN A 406 13.17 5.33 12.25
CA GLN A 406 14.18 5.03 11.26
C GLN A 406 15.42 5.90 11.49
N HIS A 407 16.59 5.28 11.43
CA HIS A 407 17.87 5.94 11.56
C HIS A 407 18.79 5.55 10.40
N ARG A 408 19.56 6.51 9.89
CA ARG A 408 20.52 6.29 8.81
C ARG A 408 21.77 7.10 9.05
N ILE A 409 22.92 6.47 8.89
CA ILE A 409 24.24 7.12 8.88
C ILE A 409 24.98 6.61 7.66
N MET A 410 25.54 7.52 6.87
CA MET A 410 26.23 7.17 5.64
C MET A 410 27.40 8.12 5.37
N LEU A 411 28.50 7.56 4.90
CA LEU A 411 29.64 8.30 4.35
C LEU A 411 29.82 7.92 2.88
N THR A 412 29.88 8.91 2.01
CA THR A 412 30.21 8.76 0.60
C THR A 412 31.51 9.50 0.31
N LEU A 413 32.40 8.85 -0.36
CA LEU A 413 33.63 9.45 -0.89
C LEU A 413 33.61 9.36 -2.41
N SER A 414 33.98 10.41 -3.09
CA SER A 414 34.09 10.42 -4.55
C SER A 414 35.28 11.29 -4.99
N GLY A 415 35.83 10.96 -6.13
CA GLY A 415 36.96 11.68 -6.65
C GLY A 415 37.42 11.17 -8.01
N THR A 416 38.60 11.67 -8.44
CA THR A 416 39.21 11.24 -9.69
C THR A 416 40.58 10.65 -9.43
N VAL A 417 40.97 9.66 -10.20
CA VAL A 417 42.32 9.09 -10.24
C VAL A 417 42.73 8.90 -11.70
N GLY A 418 43.69 9.75 -12.16
CA GLY A 418 43.90 9.86 -13.58
C GLY A 418 42.64 10.27 -14.32
N ASP A 419 42.29 9.55 -15.38
CA ASP A 419 41.05 9.79 -16.17
C ASP A 419 39.85 9.02 -15.66
N TRP A 420 39.91 8.45 -14.47
CA TRP A 420 38.85 7.64 -13.90
C TRP A 420 38.17 8.36 -12.74
N ASP A 421 36.86 8.46 -12.81
CA ASP A 421 35.99 8.87 -11.69
C ASP A 421 35.75 7.67 -10.79
N TRP A 422 35.84 7.82 -9.48
CA TRP A 422 35.48 6.78 -8.51
C TRP A 422 34.50 7.29 -7.46
N ASN A 423 33.72 6.38 -6.92
CA ASN A 423 32.78 6.61 -5.81
C ASN A 423 32.79 5.40 -4.90
N ALA A 424 32.84 5.62 -3.60
CA ALA A 424 32.67 4.58 -2.59
C ALA A 424 31.77 5.08 -1.47
N ALA A 425 30.93 4.22 -0.92
CA ALA A 425 30.13 4.55 0.24
C ALA A 425 30.00 3.39 1.19
N GLY A 426 29.85 3.72 2.45
CA GLY A 426 29.51 2.78 3.51
C GLY A 426 28.49 3.40 4.46
N GLY A 427 27.65 2.58 5.01
CA GLY A 427 26.63 3.07 5.91
C GLY A 427 25.91 1.99 6.68
N TRP A 428 25.13 2.48 7.64
CA TRP A 428 24.23 1.69 8.47
C TRP A 428 22.89 2.38 8.55
N MET A 429 21.83 1.57 8.49
CA MET A 429 20.47 2.03 8.64
C MET A 429 19.68 1.01 9.44
N LYS A 430 18.69 1.53 10.18
CA LYS A 430 17.79 0.75 11.00
C LYS A 430 16.38 1.30 10.88
N SER A 431 15.40 0.44 10.81
CA SER A 431 13.98 0.78 10.87
C SER A 431 13.28 -0.16 11.83
N SER A 432 12.61 0.38 12.85
CA SER A 432 11.83 -0.38 13.81
C SER A 432 10.37 0.03 13.76
N ALA A 433 9.49 -0.89 14.11
CA ALA A 433 8.07 -0.60 14.23
C ALA A 433 7.42 -1.49 15.28
N THR A 434 6.49 -0.91 16.03
CA THR A 434 5.68 -1.59 17.04
C THR A 434 4.20 -1.30 16.79
N LYS A 435 3.43 -2.35 16.57
CA LYS A 435 1.97 -2.29 16.53
C LYS A 435 1.42 -2.80 17.85
N ALA A 436 0.59 -1.99 18.52
CA ALA A 436 -0.08 -2.36 19.76
C ALA A 436 -1.59 -2.26 19.61
N THR A 437 -2.33 -3.25 20.07
CA THR A 437 -3.79 -3.29 20.08
C THR A 437 -4.28 -4.26 21.16
N ARG A 438 -5.60 -4.29 21.41
CA ARG A 438 -6.21 -5.22 22.35
C ARG A 438 -6.95 -6.34 21.63
N ASN A 439 -7.01 -7.52 22.27
CA ASN A 439 -7.79 -8.65 21.78
C ASN A 439 -8.37 -9.46 22.94
N ALA A 440 -9.47 -10.19 22.67
CA ALA A 440 -10.13 -11.01 23.68
C ALA A 440 -9.25 -12.19 24.13
N SER A 441 -9.09 -12.33 25.44
CA SER A 441 -8.48 -13.49 26.10
C SER A 441 -9.49 -14.63 26.19
N ALA A 442 -9.11 -15.84 25.77
CA ALA A 442 -9.99 -17.01 25.84
C ALA A 442 -10.48 -17.30 27.28
N VAL A 443 -9.59 -17.22 28.25
CA VAL A 443 -9.88 -17.49 29.65
C VAL A 443 -10.53 -16.31 30.36
N GLY A 444 -9.90 -15.12 30.26
CA GLY A 444 -10.39 -13.91 30.95
C GLY A 444 -11.79 -13.52 30.52
N TYR A 445 -12.01 -13.51 29.20
CA TYR A 445 -13.32 -13.20 28.64
C TYR A 445 -14.41 -14.21 29.04
N THR A 446 -14.13 -15.53 28.92
CA THR A 446 -15.08 -16.58 29.25
C THR A 446 -15.47 -16.52 30.72
N ASN A 447 -14.49 -16.40 31.64
CA ASN A 447 -14.74 -16.33 33.05
C ASN A 447 -15.54 -15.11 33.46
N ALA A 448 -15.19 -13.95 32.96
CA ALA A 448 -15.88 -12.68 33.26
C ALA A 448 -17.36 -12.71 32.85
N VAL A 449 -17.65 -13.26 31.69
CA VAL A 449 -19.01 -13.37 31.17
C VAL A 449 -19.81 -14.43 31.92
N ARG A 450 -19.30 -15.67 32.05
CA ARG A 450 -20.06 -16.78 32.66
C ARG A 450 -20.30 -16.61 34.15
N ASN A 451 -19.31 -16.07 34.87
CA ASN A 451 -19.40 -15.86 36.29
C ASN A 451 -20.18 -14.57 36.67
N GLY A 452 -20.58 -13.78 35.70
CA GLY A 452 -21.28 -12.53 35.92
C GLY A 452 -20.45 -11.47 36.64
N THR A 453 -19.12 -11.56 36.56
CA THR A 453 -18.23 -10.53 37.09
C THR A 453 -18.24 -9.29 36.16
N TYR A 454 -18.35 -9.50 34.86
CA TYR A 454 -18.63 -8.41 33.91
C TYR A 454 -20.11 -7.98 34.00
N LYS A 455 -20.35 -6.71 34.27
CA LYS A 455 -21.70 -6.12 34.39
C LYS A 455 -22.08 -5.42 33.10
N PHE A 456 -22.99 -6.02 32.34
CA PHE A 456 -23.47 -5.45 31.09
C PHE A 456 -24.19 -4.12 31.32
N GLY A 457 -23.94 -3.14 30.45
CA GLY A 457 -24.56 -1.82 30.52
C GLY A 457 -24.06 -0.92 31.67
N GLN A 458 -23.01 -1.31 32.34
CA GLN A 458 -22.36 -0.55 33.41
C GLN A 458 -20.89 -0.31 33.09
N GLN A 459 -20.27 0.63 33.77
CA GLN A 459 -18.82 0.81 33.75
C GLN A 459 -18.17 -0.28 34.64
N ASN A 460 -17.30 -1.09 34.07
CA ASN A 460 -16.55 -2.11 34.77
C ASN A 460 -15.13 -1.63 35.14
N ASP A 461 -14.52 -2.31 36.09
CA ASP A 461 -13.17 -2.00 36.52
C ASP A 461 -12.14 -2.24 35.41
N TYR A 462 -11.14 -1.36 35.32
CA TYR A 462 -10.10 -1.43 34.27
C TYR A 462 -9.33 -2.76 34.32
N ALA A 463 -9.02 -3.27 35.54
CA ALA A 463 -8.29 -4.53 35.67
C ALA A 463 -9.11 -5.73 35.14
N LEU A 464 -10.43 -5.73 35.33
CA LEU A 464 -11.33 -6.72 34.76
C LEU A 464 -11.32 -6.63 33.22
N LEU A 465 -11.49 -5.42 32.67
CA LEU A 465 -11.46 -5.21 31.23
C LEU A 465 -10.11 -5.62 30.63
N ASP A 466 -8.99 -5.30 31.28
CA ASP A 466 -7.64 -5.67 30.83
C ASP A 466 -7.44 -7.20 30.84
N SER A 467 -7.99 -7.89 31.84
CA SER A 467 -7.98 -9.37 31.87
C SER A 467 -8.80 -10.02 30.76
N MET A 468 -9.88 -9.36 30.35
CA MET A 468 -10.75 -9.80 29.24
C MET A 468 -10.12 -9.48 27.87
N PHE A 469 -9.50 -8.31 27.76
CA PHE A 469 -8.95 -7.76 26.51
C PHE A 469 -7.52 -7.23 26.73
N PRO A 470 -6.56 -8.11 27.02
CA PRO A 470 -5.19 -7.70 27.24
C PRO A 470 -4.56 -7.10 25.98
N VAL A 471 -3.56 -6.27 26.17
CA VAL A 471 -2.76 -5.70 25.08
C VAL A 471 -1.93 -6.80 24.44
N ARG A 472 -1.89 -6.78 23.10
CA ARG A 472 -0.92 -7.52 22.30
C ARG A 472 -0.06 -6.57 21.48
N THR A 473 1.18 -6.95 21.26
CA THR A 473 2.09 -6.23 20.37
C THR A 473 2.57 -7.12 19.23
N THR A 474 2.94 -6.48 18.14
CA THR A 474 3.80 -7.04 17.11
C THR A 474 4.92 -6.03 16.91
N GLU A 475 6.14 -6.48 17.14
CA GLU A 475 7.35 -5.67 17.05
C GLU A 475 8.22 -6.20 15.94
N GLY A 476 8.93 -5.30 15.24
CA GLY A 476 9.86 -5.72 14.21
C GLY A 476 10.90 -4.66 13.92
N GLU A 477 12.01 -5.12 13.40
CA GLU A 477 13.16 -4.31 13.06
C GLU A 477 13.85 -4.85 11.81
N ALA A 478 14.24 -3.93 10.94
CA ALA A 478 15.09 -4.20 9.80
C ALA A 478 16.35 -3.34 9.91
N ASP A 479 17.51 -3.94 9.73
CA ASP A 479 18.77 -3.23 9.64
C ASP A 479 19.52 -3.56 8.34
N ILE A 480 20.27 -2.60 7.84
CA ILE A 480 21.17 -2.78 6.68
C ILE A 480 22.52 -2.17 6.98
N LYS A 481 23.57 -2.94 6.79
CA LYS A 481 24.96 -2.50 6.75
C LYS A 481 25.48 -2.76 5.36
N PHE A 482 26.08 -1.75 4.75
CA PHE A 482 26.52 -1.89 3.36
C PHE A 482 27.84 -1.17 3.09
N PHE A 483 28.50 -1.65 2.04
CA PHE A 483 29.60 -1.00 1.38
C PHE A 483 29.42 -1.16 -0.13
N ASP A 484 29.47 -0.07 -0.87
CA ASP A 484 29.51 -0.07 -2.33
C ASP A 484 30.68 0.77 -2.86
N ALA A 485 31.20 0.36 -4.00
CA ALA A 485 32.22 1.13 -4.71
C ALA A 485 32.06 0.98 -6.21
N SER A 486 32.40 2.03 -6.95
CA SER A 486 32.41 2.01 -8.41
C SER A 486 33.47 2.92 -8.97
N ILE A 487 33.98 2.57 -10.18
CA ILE A 487 34.92 3.36 -10.94
C ILE A 487 34.44 3.45 -12.39
N THR A 488 34.55 4.63 -13.00
CA THR A 488 34.07 4.92 -14.36
C THR A 488 35.13 5.65 -15.15
N GLY A 489 35.40 5.22 -16.36
CA GLY A 489 36.40 5.87 -17.22
C GLY A 489 36.24 5.54 -18.69
N THR A 490 37.08 6.15 -19.51
CA THR A 490 37.16 5.90 -20.97
C THR A 490 38.24 4.86 -21.25
N VAL A 491 37.86 3.76 -21.92
CA VAL A 491 38.79 2.65 -22.25
C VAL A 491 39.24 2.64 -23.70
N ALA A 492 38.51 3.29 -24.59
CA ALA A 492 38.87 3.38 -26.00
C ALA A 492 38.24 4.62 -26.63
N GLN A 493 38.85 5.09 -27.70
CA GLN A 493 38.33 6.17 -28.52
C GLN A 493 37.94 5.62 -29.88
N LEU A 494 36.63 5.57 -30.20
CA LEU A 494 36.13 5.21 -31.52
C LEU A 494 35.93 6.46 -32.39
N PRO A 495 35.81 6.34 -33.71
CA PRO A 495 35.49 7.46 -34.60
C PRO A 495 34.17 8.17 -34.24
N ALA A 496 33.28 7.47 -33.55
CA ALA A 496 31.99 7.98 -33.10
C ALA A 496 32.02 8.66 -31.73
N GLY A 497 33.07 8.43 -30.93
CA GLY A 497 33.25 8.99 -29.58
C GLY A 497 33.95 8.03 -28.60
N PRO A 498 34.07 8.41 -27.34
CA PRO A 498 34.70 7.58 -26.30
C PRO A 498 33.82 6.39 -25.91
N VAL A 499 34.47 5.22 -25.76
CA VAL A 499 33.86 4.04 -25.10
C VAL A 499 34.05 4.22 -23.59
N GLN A 500 32.96 4.43 -22.89
CA GLN A 500 32.94 4.59 -21.45
C GLN A 500 32.56 3.28 -20.77
N VAL A 501 33.23 2.94 -19.70
CA VAL A 501 32.91 1.76 -18.90
C VAL A 501 32.79 2.12 -17.41
N ALA A 502 31.98 1.37 -16.69
CA ALA A 502 31.93 1.41 -15.24
C ALA A 502 32.10 -0.01 -14.68
N PHE A 503 32.80 -0.13 -13.57
CA PHE A 503 32.93 -1.35 -12.78
C PHE A 503 32.50 -1.03 -11.34
N GLY A 504 31.86 -1.96 -10.67
CA GLY A 504 31.52 -1.73 -9.29
C GLY A 504 31.21 -2.99 -8.51
N THR A 505 31.16 -2.82 -7.21
CA THR A 505 30.83 -3.85 -6.22
C THR A 505 29.82 -3.34 -5.21
N ASP A 506 29.04 -4.25 -4.65
CA ASP A 506 28.06 -3.98 -3.60
C ASP A 506 28.08 -5.15 -2.62
N ILE A 507 28.26 -4.85 -1.36
CA ILE A 507 28.27 -5.82 -0.26
C ILE A 507 27.31 -5.29 0.79
N ARG A 508 26.30 -6.08 1.17
CA ARG A 508 25.35 -5.68 2.19
C ARG A 508 24.89 -6.84 3.06
N LYS A 509 24.70 -6.56 4.32
CA LYS A 509 24.05 -7.45 5.27
C LYS A 509 22.71 -6.85 5.68
N ASN A 510 21.63 -7.59 5.43
CA ASN A 510 20.27 -7.23 5.81
C ASN A 510 19.88 -8.11 7.00
N GLY A 511 19.68 -7.52 8.17
CA GLY A 511 19.07 -8.16 9.33
C GLY A 511 17.58 -7.87 9.35
N TYR A 512 16.80 -8.82 9.82
CA TYR A 512 15.36 -8.63 10.01
C TYR A 512 14.86 -9.53 11.13
N TRP A 513 14.14 -8.93 12.09
CA TRP A 513 13.37 -9.71 13.06
C TRP A 513 11.96 -9.11 13.21
N MET A 514 10.99 -9.98 13.48
CA MET A 514 9.61 -9.60 13.79
C MET A 514 9.03 -10.62 14.74
N LYS A 515 8.34 -10.17 15.80
CA LYS A 515 7.84 -11.01 16.86
C LYS A 515 6.52 -10.50 17.43
N SER A 516 5.57 -11.40 17.67
CA SER A 516 4.36 -11.14 18.45
C SER A 516 4.65 -11.23 19.95
N SER A 517 3.84 -10.55 20.78
CA SER A 517 3.89 -10.63 22.25
C SER A 517 3.65 -12.05 22.77
N GLU A 518 4.13 -12.34 23.97
CA GLU A 518 4.09 -13.71 24.55
C GLU A 518 2.68 -14.26 24.72
N ASN A 519 1.69 -13.42 25.07
CA ASN A 519 0.29 -13.87 25.17
C ASN A 519 -0.26 -14.37 23.81
N VAL A 520 0.18 -13.77 22.70
CA VAL A 520 -0.14 -14.26 21.34
C VAL A 520 0.60 -15.56 21.05
N LEU A 521 1.91 -15.62 21.33
CA LEU A 521 2.73 -16.80 21.07
C LEU A 521 2.30 -18.02 21.88
N ARG A 522 1.73 -17.82 23.07
CA ARG A 522 1.15 -18.88 23.91
C ARG A 522 -0.29 -19.24 23.54
N GLY A 523 -0.89 -18.56 22.57
CA GLY A 523 -2.26 -18.86 22.16
C GLY A 523 -3.31 -18.48 23.21
N GLU A 524 -3.07 -17.44 24.00
CA GLU A 524 -4.02 -16.96 25.02
C GLU A 524 -5.15 -16.13 24.46
N LEU A 525 -4.96 -15.56 23.23
CA LEU A 525 -5.89 -14.66 22.58
C LEU A 525 -6.69 -15.33 21.47
N ILE A 526 -8.00 -15.15 21.50
CA ILE A 526 -8.94 -15.81 20.60
C ILE A 526 -8.67 -15.42 19.14
N GLY A 527 -8.41 -16.42 18.31
CA GLY A 527 -8.27 -16.24 16.85
C GLY A 527 -7.06 -15.41 16.42
N VAL A 528 -6.12 -15.14 17.32
CA VAL A 528 -4.90 -14.40 17.01
C VAL A 528 -3.74 -15.36 16.82
N PHE A 529 -3.03 -15.19 15.71
CA PHE A 529 -1.90 -16.05 15.38
C PHE A 529 -0.58 -15.34 15.62
N GLY A 530 0.30 -16.02 16.34
CA GLY A 530 1.64 -15.54 16.62
C GLY A 530 2.55 -15.70 15.39
N LEU A 531 3.48 -14.77 15.26
CA LEU A 531 4.58 -14.86 14.30
C LEU A 531 5.89 -14.58 15.01
N GLN A 532 6.95 -15.19 14.54
CA GLN A 532 8.30 -14.92 14.98
C GLN A 532 9.27 -15.24 13.84
N VAL A 533 10.13 -14.29 13.50
CA VAL A 533 11.26 -14.47 12.57
C VAL A 533 12.43 -13.67 13.09
N ASP A 534 13.64 -14.21 12.99
CA ASP A 534 14.87 -13.51 13.35
C ASP A 534 16.02 -14.14 12.55
N ASP A 535 16.49 -13.42 11.54
CA ASP A 535 17.59 -13.90 10.69
C ASP A 535 18.25 -12.72 9.95
N SER A 536 19.37 -13.01 9.26
CA SER A 536 20.05 -12.05 8.42
C SER A 536 20.59 -12.69 7.15
N ILE A 537 20.60 -11.92 6.06
CA ILE A 537 21.09 -12.35 4.76
C ILE A 537 22.20 -11.42 4.30
N THR A 538 23.37 -12.00 3.98
CA THR A 538 24.46 -11.27 3.33
C THR A 538 24.37 -11.44 1.82
N GLN A 539 24.53 -10.32 1.10
CA GLN A 539 24.49 -10.25 -0.35
C GLN A 539 25.77 -9.62 -0.88
N TYR A 540 26.27 -10.17 -1.97
CA TYR A 540 27.46 -9.72 -2.69
C TYR A 540 27.12 -9.49 -4.14
N ALA A 541 27.63 -8.44 -4.76
CA ALA A 541 27.47 -8.23 -6.18
C ALA A 541 28.68 -7.58 -6.83
N LEU A 542 28.87 -7.94 -8.10
CA LEU A 542 29.78 -7.29 -9.02
C LEU A 542 29.01 -6.85 -10.25
N PHE A 543 29.26 -5.67 -10.77
CA PHE A 543 28.63 -5.19 -11.98
C PHE A 543 29.60 -4.47 -12.90
N THR A 544 29.27 -4.50 -14.19
CA THR A 544 29.95 -3.71 -15.21
C THR A 544 28.92 -3.10 -16.15
N GLU A 545 29.21 -1.88 -16.59
CA GLU A 545 28.43 -1.15 -17.60
C GLU A 545 29.37 -0.67 -18.70
N ALA A 546 28.88 -0.59 -19.92
CA ALA A 546 29.58 -0.01 -21.06
C ALA A 546 28.63 0.86 -21.89
N ASN A 547 29.07 2.03 -22.28
CA ASN A 547 28.44 2.86 -23.30
C ASN A 547 29.35 2.91 -24.51
N VAL A 548 28.86 2.43 -25.66
CA VAL A 548 29.59 2.29 -26.89
C VAL A 548 28.93 3.14 -27.97
N PRO A 549 29.51 4.27 -28.38
CA PRO A 549 29.01 5.00 -29.54
C PRO A 549 29.36 4.22 -30.82
N LEU A 550 28.34 3.62 -31.46
CA LEU A 550 28.50 2.83 -32.68
C LEU A 550 28.65 3.75 -33.91
N THR A 551 27.87 4.82 -33.94
CA THR A 551 27.97 5.91 -34.92
C THR A 551 27.76 7.24 -34.19
N LYS A 552 27.89 8.37 -34.89
CA LYS A 552 27.58 9.68 -34.30
C LYS A 552 26.14 9.83 -33.81
N THR A 553 25.24 9.00 -34.33
CA THR A 553 23.80 9.05 -34.00
C THR A 553 23.29 7.83 -33.25
N VAL A 554 24.08 6.74 -33.16
CA VAL A 554 23.68 5.48 -32.50
C VAL A 554 24.64 5.13 -31.39
N SER A 555 24.13 4.92 -30.19
CA SER A 555 24.89 4.39 -29.06
C SER A 555 24.25 3.14 -28.47
N LEU A 556 25.09 2.24 -27.99
CA LEU A 556 24.73 1.00 -27.31
C LEU A 556 25.10 1.08 -25.82
N ASP A 557 24.14 0.82 -24.95
CA ASP A 557 24.35 0.63 -23.53
C ASP A 557 24.29 -0.86 -23.21
N ALA A 558 25.32 -1.41 -22.61
CA ALA A 558 25.36 -2.79 -22.17
C ALA A 558 25.73 -2.87 -20.70
N ALA A 559 25.05 -3.67 -19.91
CA ALA A 559 25.39 -3.90 -18.53
C ALA A 559 25.14 -5.35 -18.12
N VAL A 560 25.94 -5.83 -17.17
CA VAL A 560 25.69 -7.11 -16.50
C VAL A 560 26.04 -6.99 -15.03
N ARG A 561 25.22 -7.58 -14.20
CA ARG A 561 25.44 -7.69 -12.76
C ARG A 561 25.29 -9.15 -12.33
N ALA A 562 26.24 -9.60 -11.52
CA ALA A 562 26.21 -10.89 -10.84
C ALA A 562 25.92 -10.66 -9.37
N ASP A 563 24.84 -11.21 -8.86
CA ASP A 563 24.44 -11.14 -7.46
C ASP A 563 24.50 -12.53 -6.82
N LYS A 564 25.03 -12.62 -5.60
CA LYS A 564 25.01 -13.84 -4.78
C LYS A 564 24.44 -13.49 -3.41
N SER A 565 23.32 -14.10 -3.06
CA SER A 565 22.75 -14.09 -1.72
C SER A 565 23.20 -15.31 -0.94
N GLN A 566 23.34 -15.17 0.37
CA GLN A 566 23.69 -16.30 1.26
C GLN A 566 22.72 -17.46 1.12
N ASN A 567 21.43 -17.17 1.01
CA ASN A 567 20.33 -18.14 1.04
C ASN A 567 19.72 -18.40 -0.35
N ALA A 568 20.37 -18.01 -1.44
CA ALA A 568 19.84 -18.22 -2.78
C ALA A 568 20.96 -18.41 -3.80
N ASP A 569 20.68 -19.04 -4.91
CA ASP A 569 21.61 -19.21 -6.03
C ASP A 569 22.08 -17.87 -6.59
N ALA A 570 23.28 -17.88 -7.22
CA ALA A 570 23.80 -16.73 -7.92
C ALA A 570 22.90 -16.39 -9.11
N HIS A 571 22.66 -15.10 -9.31
CA HIS A 571 21.83 -14.60 -10.42
C HIS A 571 22.59 -13.60 -11.29
N LEU A 572 22.40 -13.70 -12.61
CA LEU A 572 22.92 -12.75 -13.59
C LEU A 572 21.80 -11.88 -14.13
N SER A 573 21.97 -10.56 -14.05
CA SER A 573 21.05 -9.57 -14.58
C SER A 573 21.68 -8.82 -15.75
N PRO A 574 21.37 -9.18 -16.99
CA PRO A 574 21.85 -8.48 -18.18
C PRO A 574 20.95 -7.28 -18.52
N LYS A 575 21.54 -6.27 -19.16
CA LYS A 575 20.83 -5.15 -19.81
C LYS A 575 21.49 -4.84 -21.15
N LEU A 576 20.67 -4.61 -22.17
CA LEU A 576 21.06 -4.05 -23.45
C LEU A 576 20.12 -2.89 -23.78
N GLY A 577 20.69 -1.72 -24.09
CA GLY A 577 19.97 -0.52 -24.46
C GLY A 577 20.48 0.03 -25.79
N LEU A 578 19.60 0.44 -26.67
CA LEU A 578 19.90 1.11 -27.93
C LEU A 578 19.30 2.52 -27.90
N ARG A 579 20.11 3.49 -28.25
CA ARG A 579 19.71 4.89 -28.45
C ARG A 579 20.11 5.31 -29.86
N TRP A 580 19.13 5.84 -30.62
CA TRP A 580 19.33 6.30 -31.99
C TRP A 580 18.72 7.69 -32.21
N ASN A 581 19.57 8.69 -32.37
CA ASN A 581 19.16 10.03 -32.82
C ASN A 581 18.87 9.94 -34.32
N ALA A 582 17.62 9.58 -34.66
CA ALA A 582 17.20 9.37 -36.05
C ALA A 582 17.23 10.68 -36.84
N THR A 583 16.92 11.79 -36.15
CA THR A 583 17.12 13.18 -36.62
C THR A 583 17.54 14.03 -35.40
N ASP A 584 17.83 15.31 -35.64
CA ASP A 584 18.15 16.26 -34.56
C ASP A 584 16.96 16.47 -33.61
N SER A 585 15.74 16.17 -34.04
CA SER A 585 14.51 16.31 -33.26
C SER A 585 13.84 15.01 -32.86
N LEU A 586 14.35 13.85 -33.29
CA LEU A 586 13.74 12.54 -33.06
C LEU A 586 14.78 11.55 -32.53
N LEU A 587 14.61 11.13 -31.30
CA LEU A 587 15.33 10.06 -30.65
C LEU A 587 14.45 8.80 -30.59
N LEU A 588 14.97 7.66 -31.03
CA LEU A 588 14.41 6.34 -30.79
C LEU A 588 15.23 5.61 -29.71
N ARG A 589 14.56 4.89 -28.82
CA ARG A 589 15.20 4.15 -27.74
C ARG A 589 14.54 2.79 -27.53
N ALA A 590 15.36 1.81 -27.14
CA ALA A 590 14.85 0.51 -26.76
C ALA A 590 15.76 -0.10 -25.70
N THR A 591 15.18 -0.84 -24.74
CA THR A 591 15.94 -1.61 -23.74
C THR A 591 15.37 -3.01 -23.57
N ALA A 592 16.27 -3.99 -23.38
CA ALA A 592 15.94 -5.33 -22.94
C ALA A 592 16.72 -5.63 -21.66
N THR A 593 16.00 -6.04 -20.61
CA THR A 593 16.61 -6.27 -19.29
C THR A 593 16.15 -7.59 -18.69
N GLY A 594 17.10 -8.31 -18.05
CA GLY A 594 16.80 -9.36 -17.09
C GLY A 594 16.85 -8.80 -15.68
N GLY A 595 15.87 -9.13 -14.87
CA GLY A 595 15.82 -8.69 -13.47
C GLY A 595 15.50 -9.85 -12.53
N PHE A 596 15.63 -9.59 -11.23
CA PHE A 596 15.29 -10.58 -10.21
C PHE A 596 14.88 -9.94 -8.89
N ARG A 597 14.24 -10.75 -8.03
CA ARG A 597 14.05 -10.49 -6.61
C ARG A 597 14.60 -11.68 -5.82
N ALA A 598 15.55 -11.41 -4.94
CA ALA A 598 16.01 -12.42 -4.00
C ALA A 598 14.91 -12.69 -2.94
N PRO A 599 14.73 -13.93 -2.50
CA PRO A 599 13.89 -14.21 -1.35
C PRO A 599 14.34 -13.40 -0.13
N ASN A 600 13.39 -12.86 0.62
CA ASN A 600 13.68 -12.06 1.80
C ASN A 600 13.81 -12.94 3.06
N VAL A 601 14.20 -12.33 4.19
CA VAL A 601 14.37 -13.02 5.48
C VAL A 601 13.08 -13.68 5.98
N VAL A 602 11.93 -13.04 5.74
CA VAL A 602 10.63 -13.61 6.18
C VAL A 602 10.27 -14.86 5.38
N GLU A 603 10.66 -14.90 4.12
CA GLU A 603 10.36 -16.00 3.21
C GLU A 603 11.30 -17.21 3.42
N THR A 604 12.58 -16.98 3.77
CA THR A 604 13.60 -18.05 3.89
C THR A 604 14.14 -18.29 5.29
N GLY A 605 13.97 -17.34 6.22
CA GLY A 605 14.58 -17.37 7.53
C GLY A 605 13.98 -18.43 8.46
N ASN A 606 14.58 -18.60 9.65
CA ASN A 606 14.15 -19.53 10.67
C ASN A 606 12.87 -19.05 11.39
N GLY A 607 11.85 -18.72 10.62
CA GLY A 607 10.63 -18.10 11.11
C GLY A 607 9.48 -19.09 11.21
N LEU A 608 8.71 -18.96 12.29
CA LEU A 608 7.35 -19.47 12.33
C LEU A 608 6.47 -18.39 11.69
N GLY A 609 5.91 -18.71 10.54
CA GLY A 609 5.18 -17.77 9.70
C GLY A 609 3.83 -17.35 10.29
N ARG A 610 3.09 -16.65 9.46
CA ARG A 610 1.75 -16.18 9.79
C ARG A 610 0.73 -17.30 9.66
N SER A 611 -0.33 -17.25 10.43
CA SER A 611 -1.54 -17.94 10.07
C SER A 611 -2.53 -17.00 9.36
N SER A 612 -3.24 -17.55 8.41
CA SER A 612 -4.39 -16.96 7.74
C SER A 612 -5.56 -17.93 7.83
N VAL A 613 -6.75 -17.47 7.55
CA VAL A 613 -7.93 -18.33 7.43
C VAL A 613 -8.40 -18.31 5.99
N ALA A 614 -8.36 -19.46 5.35
CA ALA A 614 -9.02 -19.64 4.06
C ALA A 614 -10.52 -19.80 4.31
N THR A 615 -11.33 -18.92 3.74
CA THR A 615 -12.79 -18.94 3.90
C THR A 615 -13.47 -19.64 2.72
N GLY A 616 -14.63 -20.24 2.96
CA GLY A 616 -15.40 -20.89 1.91
C GLY A 616 -14.76 -22.16 1.35
N VAL A 617 -13.90 -22.80 2.12
CA VAL A 617 -13.17 -24.01 1.70
C VAL A 617 -14.13 -25.19 1.61
N ASN A 618 -14.09 -25.88 0.48
CA ASN A 618 -14.81 -27.11 0.26
C ASN A 618 -13.91 -28.30 0.62
N ASP A 619 -14.33 -29.10 1.61
CA ASP A 619 -13.65 -30.37 1.93
C ASP A 619 -13.93 -31.39 0.86
N PRO A 620 -12.95 -31.81 0.02
CA PRO A 620 -13.17 -32.73 -1.08
C PRO A 620 -13.64 -34.11 -0.65
N ARG A 621 -13.38 -34.51 0.61
CA ARG A 621 -13.74 -35.83 1.13
C ARG A 621 -15.04 -35.82 1.89
N ARG A 622 -15.44 -34.72 2.53
CA ARG A 622 -16.59 -34.66 3.43
C ARG A 622 -17.79 -33.89 2.88
N CYS A 623 -17.57 -32.85 2.02
CA CYS A 623 -18.67 -32.01 1.54
C CYS A 623 -19.75 -32.78 0.75
N ALA A 624 -19.36 -33.72 -0.12
CA ALA A 624 -20.34 -34.53 -0.88
C ALA A 624 -21.21 -35.38 0.06
N ILE A 625 -20.59 -35.96 1.09
CA ILE A 625 -21.28 -36.74 2.13
C ILE A 625 -22.21 -35.83 2.93
N ALA A 626 -21.74 -34.69 3.41
CA ALA A 626 -22.53 -33.72 4.14
C ALA A 626 -23.72 -33.20 3.33
N THR A 627 -23.53 -33.01 2.03
CA THR A 627 -24.60 -32.59 1.11
C THR A 627 -25.67 -33.68 1.01
N THR A 628 -25.25 -34.95 0.87
CA THR A 628 -26.16 -36.11 0.83
C THR A 628 -26.97 -36.22 2.12
N LEU A 629 -26.29 -36.12 3.28
CA LEU A 629 -26.94 -36.18 4.60
C LEU A 629 -27.93 -35.00 4.80
N ASN A 630 -27.54 -33.79 4.41
CA ASN A 630 -28.39 -32.62 4.49
C ASN A 630 -29.66 -32.77 3.60
N ASN A 631 -29.51 -33.28 2.36
CA ASN A 631 -30.63 -33.50 1.47
C ASN A 631 -31.66 -34.47 2.06
N MET A 632 -31.24 -35.47 2.84
CA MET A 632 -32.14 -36.36 3.56
C MET A 632 -32.98 -35.61 4.60
N ILE A 633 -32.44 -34.58 5.24
CA ILE A 633 -33.18 -33.70 6.15
C ILE A 633 -34.10 -32.76 5.35
N GLN A 634 -33.54 -32.07 4.33
CA GLN A 634 -34.30 -31.05 3.60
C GLN A 634 -35.59 -31.65 2.95
N ASN A 635 -35.50 -32.91 2.52
CA ASN A 635 -36.56 -33.63 1.82
C ASN A 635 -37.38 -34.55 2.75
N GLY A 636 -37.04 -34.61 4.04
CA GLY A 636 -37.73 -35.47 5.00
C GLY A 636 -39.20 -34.98 5.28
N ALA A 637 -40.11 -35.90 5.51
CA ALA A 637 -41.45 -35.55 5.89
C ALA A 637 -41.54 -34.98 7.31
N GLY A 638 -42.25 -33.88 7.51
CA GLY A 638 -42.47 -33.28 8.83
C GLY A 638 -41.25 -32.58 9.43
N VAL A 639 -40.23 -32.29 8.63
CA VAL A 639 -38.98 -31.63 9.11
C VAL A 639 -39.29 -30.19 9.49
N THR A 640 -38.85 -29.80 10.69
CA THR A 640 -39.05 -28.44 11.19
C THR A 640 -38.07 -27.46 10.46
N ALA A 641 -38.44 -26.16 10.42
CA ALA A 641 -37.52 -25.12 9.89
C ALA A 641 -36.20 -25.07 10.65
N SER A 642 -36.24 -25.31 11.97
CA SER A 642 -35.05 -25.38 12.83
C SER A 642 -34.13 -26.55 12.42
N ASP A 643 -34.65 -27.74 12.22
CA ASP A 643 -33.89 -28.90 11.84
C ASP A 643 -33.29 -28.76 10.42
N LYS A 644 -34.01 -28.12 9.49
CA LYS A 644 -33.51 -27.76 8.16
C LYS A 644 -32.35 -26.79 8.25
N ALA A 645 -32.48 -25.78 9.10
CA ALA A 645 -31.38 -24.79 9.33
C ALA A 645 -30.17 -25.46 9.97
N GLN A 646 -30.35 -26.36 10.92
CA GLN A 646 -29.25 -27.11 11.55
C GLN A 646 -28.56 -28.03 10.54
N GLY A 647 -29.30 -28.74 9.68
CA GLY A 647 -28.74 -29.53 8.59
C GLY A 647 -27.88 -28.68 7.62
N ASN A 648 -28.38 -27.52 7.24
CA ASN A 648 -27.62 -26.59 6.42
C ASN A 648 -26.35 -26.08 7.11
N SER A 649 -26.40 -25.87 8.43
CA SER A 649 -25.23 -25.48 9.22
C SER A 649 -24.15 -26.57 9.20
N PHE A 650 -24.50 -27.82 9.45
CA PHE A 650 -23.58 -28.95 9.37
C PHE A 650 -22.96 -29.09 7.97
N ARG A 651 -23.78 -29.01 6.92
CA ARG A 651 -23.29 -29.03 5.54
C ARG A 651 -22.32 -27.89 5.28
N SER A 652 -22.61 -26.69 5.75
CA SER A 652 -21.77 -25.50 5.54
C SER A 652 -20.39 -25.64 6.19
N GLN A 653 -20.29 -26.34 7.33
CA GLN A 653 -19.01 -26.60 7.98
C GLN A 653 -18.06 -27.45 7.12
N GLU A 654 -18.59 -28.25 6.20
CA GLU A 654 -17.80 -29.11 5.32
C GLU A 654 -17.67 -28.54 3.88
N CYS A 655 -18.66 -27.78 3.43
CA CYS A 655 -18.71 -27.28 2.04
C CYS A 655 -18.34 -25.78 1.93
N SER A 656 -18.20 -25.09 3.04
CA SER A 656 -17.82 -23.67 3.11
C SER A 656 -17.07 -23.40 4.41
N ALA A 657 -16.10 -24.28 4.71
CA ALA A 657 -15.32 -24.22 5.94
C ALA A 657 -14.42 -23.00 6.00
N ASN A 658 -14.14 -22.54 7.21
CA ASN A 658 -13.05 -21.63 7.50
C ASN A 658 -11.84 -22.46 7.95
N LEU A 659 -10.87 -22.64 7.06
CA LEU A 659 -9.71 -23.48 7.32
C LEU A 659 -8.50 -22.61 7.70
N PRO A 660 -7.97 -22.75 8.92
CA PRO A 660 -6.68 -22.15 9.28
C PRO A 660 -5.57 -22.63 8.35
N SER A 661 -4.83 -21.69 7.81
CA SER A 661 -3.67 -21.93 6.95
C SER A 661 -2.44 -21.33 7.62
N PHE A 662 -1.47 -22.16 7.95
CA PHE A 662 -0.23 -21.76 8.56
C PHE A 662 0.87 -21.63 7.50
N VAL A 663 1.24 -20.40 7.21
CA VAL A 663 2.29 -20.09 6.23
C VAL A 663 3.64 -20.17 6.93
N SER A 664 4.55 -20.97 6.44
CA SER A 664 5.91 -21.10 6.94
C SER A 664 6.95 -20.63 5.94
N SER A 665 8.11 -20.18 6.45
CA SER A 665 9.28 -19.93 5.61
C SER A 665 9.75 -21.21 4.89
N ASN A 666 10.47 -21.01 3.80
CA ASN A 666 11.05 -22.08 3.01
C ASN A 666 12.48 -21.70 2.57
N PRO A 667 13.51 -22.35 3.13
CA PRO A 667 14.90 -22.04 2.79
C PRO A 667 15.31 -22.44 1.37
N ASP A 668 14.52 -23.28 0.69
CA ASP A 668 14.79 -23.79 -0.65
C ASP A 668 14.25 -22.88 -1.77
N LEU A 669 13.77 -21.69 -1.44
CA LEU A 669 13.24 -20.75 -2.40
C LEU A 669 14.32 -20.26 -3.36
N LYS A 670 13.94 -20.23 -4.66
CA LYS A 670 14.74 -19.65 -5.73
C LYS A 670 14.41 -18.17 -5.90
N PRO A 671 15.33 -17.36 -6.45
CA PRO A 671 15.01 -16.00 -6.83
C PRO A 671 13.85 -15.95 -7.83
N GLU A 672 12.96 -14.97 -7.64
CA GLU A 672 12.03 -14.58 -8.72
C GLU A 672 12.85 -13.97 -9.85
N THR A 673 12.42 -14.18 -11.07
CA THR A 673 13.10 -13.64 -12.25
C THR A 673 12.16 -12.81 -13.09
N SER A 674 12.70 -11.84 -13.82
CA SER A 674 11.90 -11.04 -14.74
C SER A 674 12.60 -10.80 -16.07
N ARG A 675 11.79 -10.59 -17.10
CA ARG A 675 12.21 -10.09 -18.41
C ARG A 675 11.42 -8.84 -18.72
N SER A 676 12.12 -7.79 -19.06
CA SER A 676 11.52 -6.52 -19.40
C SER A 676 12.02 -6.03 -20.76
N LEU A 677 11.09 -5.51 -21.55
CA LEU A 677 11.35 -4.86 -22.83
C LEU A 677 10.71 -3.49 -22.80
N THR A 678 11.46 -2.45 -23.18
CA THR A 678 10.90 -1.11 -23.46
C THR A 678 11.30 -0.67 -24.85
N ALA A 679 10.42 0.06 -25.52
CA ALA A 679 10.70 0.67 -26.81
C ALA A 679 9.93 1.99 -26.89
N GLY A 680 10.60 3.07 -27.27
CA GLY A 680 9.98 4.38 -27.26
C GLY A 680 10.63 5.39 -28.19
N LEU A 681 9.99 6.52 -28.27
CA LEU A 681 10.47 7.68 -29.01
C LEU A 681 10.43 8.93 -28.14
N VAL A 682 11.38 9.83 -28.36
CA VAL A 682 11.36 11.20 -27.84
C VAL A 682 11.42 12.15 -29.01
N TRP A 683 10.48 13.07 -29.08
CA TRP A 683 10.34 14.01 -30.18
C TRP A 683 10.38 15.45 -29.67
N GLU A 684 11.30 16.23 -30.19
CA GLU A 684 11.49 17.65 -29.89
C GLU A 684 11.17 18.49 -31.15
N PRO A 685 9.88 18.72 -31.46
CA PRO A 685 9.49 19.40 -32.71
C PRO A 685 9.97 20.86 -32.79
N VAL A 686 10.08 21.51 -31.65
CA VAL A 686 10.59 22.88 -31.49
C VAL A 686 11.36 22.97 -30.16
N LYS A 687 12.26 23.92 -30.07
CA LYS A 687 13.04 24.17 -28.86
C LYS A 687 12.15 24.31 -27.61
N ASN A 688 12.51 23.66 -26.53
CA ASN A 688 11.78 23.62 -25.25
C ASN A 688 10.42 22.91 -25.30
N TRP A 689 10.18 22.07 -26.29
CA TRP A 689 9.01 21.20 -26.35
C TRP A 689 9.46 19.75 -26.59
N THR A 690 9.19 18.89 -25.62
CA THR A 690 9.56 17.46 -25.68
C THR A 690 8.33 16.61 -25.49
N THR A 691 8.19 15.56 -26.30
CA THR A 691 7.14 14.54 -26.15
C THR A 691 7.79 13.17 -26.21
N ALA A 692 7.47 12.31 -25.26
CA ALA A 692 7.94 10.92 -25.22
C ALA A 692 6.77 9.95 -25.15
N ILE A 693 6.90 8.81 -25.84
CA ILE A 693 5.99 7.67 -25.76
C ILE A 693 6.84 6.42 -25.67
N ASP A 694 6.62 5.62 -24.62
CA ASP A 694 7.34 4.39 -24.36
C ASP A 694 6.37 3.23 -24.17
N TYR A 695 6.51 2.20 -24.99
CA TYR A 695 5.89 0.89 -24.75
C TYR A 695 6.72 0.13 -23.73
N TYR A 696 6.07 -0.56 -22.81
CA TYR A 696 6.73 -1.49 -21.89
C TYR A 696 6.04 -2.85 -21.86
N PHE A 697 6.85 -3.89 -21.66
CA PHE A 697 6.43 -5.26 -21.37
C PHE A 697 7.30 -5.81 -20.24
N ILE A 698 6.68 -6.37 -19.20
CA ILE A 698 7.37 -7.02 -18.08
C ILE A 698 6.69 -8.37 -17.82
N GLU A 699 7.47 -9.43 -17.75
CA GLU A 699 7.04 -10.75 -17.29
C GLU A 699 7.86 -11.15 -16.07
N ARG A 700 7.19 -11.46 -14.96
CA ARG A 700 7.80 -12.06 -13.77
C ARG A 700 7.51 -13.55 -13.76
N ARG A 701 8.44 -14.33 -13.25
CA ARG A 701 8.37 -15.79 -13.12
C ARG A 701 8.94 -16.25 -11.80
N ASN A 702 8.54 -17.43 -11.35
CA ASN A 702 8.94 -17.99 -10.07
C ASN A 702 8.60 -17.06 -8.90
N GLU A 703 7.48 -16.33 -9.00
CA GLU A 703 7.04 -15.45 -7.94
C GLU A 703 6.80 -16.24 -6.66
N ILE A 704 7.29 -15.70 -5.55
CA ILE A 704 7.19 -16.33 -4.24
C ILE A 704 5.84 -15.99 -3.64
N GLY A 705 5.09 -17.01 -3.31
CA GLY A 705 3.78 -16.89 -2.69
C GLY A 705 3.38 -18.19 -2.01
N THR A 706 2.14 -18.29 -1.61
CA THR A 706 1.57 -19.53 -1.05
C THR A 706 0.69 -20.22 -2.09
N ARG A 707 0.57 -21.53 -1.99
CA ARG A 707 -0.40 -22.27 -2.83
C ARG A 707 -1.83 -21.93 -2.38
N SER A 708 -2.78 -21.98 -3.29
CA SER A 708 -4.18 -21.88 -2.89
C SER A 708 -4.55 -23.11 -2.02
N VAL A 709 -5.33 -22.90 -0.97
CA VAL A 709 -5.76 -24.01 -0.11
C VAL A 709 -6.58 -25.03 -0.90
N THR A 710 -7.34 -24.58 -1.88
CA THR A 710 -8.11 -25.47 -2.78
C THR A 710 -7.18 -26.38 -3.59
N ASP A 711 -6.06 -25.86 -4.10
CA ASP A 711 -5.09 -26.67 -4.84
C ASP A 711 -4.36 -27.66 -3.93
N ILE A 712 -4.07 -27.26 -2.68
CA ILE A 712 -3.49 -28.18 -1.68
C ILE A 712 -4.45 -29.33 -1.41
N LEU A 713 -5.72 -29.03 -1.15
CA LEU A 713 -6.74 -30.05 -0.85
C LEU A 713 -7.04 -30.97 -2.04
N ARG A 714 -6.94 -30.45 -3.27
CA ARG A 714 -7.10 -31.26 -4.48
C ARG A 714 -6.02 -32.33 -4.60
N GLY A 715 -4.82 -32.05 -4.11
CA GLY A 715 -3.69 -32.97 -4.07
C GLY A 715 -3.49 -33.65 -2.71
N GLU A 716 -4.51 -33.77 -1.85
CA GLU A 716 -4.40 -34.27 -0.46
C GLU A 716 -3.66 -35.61 -0.35
N ALA A 717 -3.86 -36.53 -1.31
CA ALA A 717 -3.27 -37.84 -1.29
C ALA A 717 -1.73 -37.85 -1.42
N ASP A 718 -1.17 -36.80 -2.04
CA ASP A 718 0.26 -36.65 -2.34
C ASP A 718 0.97 -35.69 -1.36
N LEU A 719 0.25 -35.21 -0.35
CA LEU A 719 0.84 -34.25 0.61
C LEU A 719 1.79 -34.96 1.58
N PRO A 720 2.89 -34.31 1.97
CA PRO A 720 3.72 -34.77 3.06
C PRO A 720 2.90 -34.95 4.35
N GLU A 721 3.27 -35.97 5.17
CA GLU A 721 2.65 -36.21 6.46
C GLU A 721 2.68 -34.93 7.33
N GLY A 722 1.56 -34.59 7.95
CA GLY A 722 1.42 -33.39 8.80
C GLY A 722 1.18 -32.08 8.05
N GLN A 723 1.25 -32.03 6.71
CA GLN A 723 0.96 -30.80 5.97
C GLN A 723 -0.52 -30.44 6.01
N LEU A 724 -1.42 -31.43 6.04
CA LEU A 724 -2.84 -31.25 6.28
C LEU A 724 -3.22 -31.96 7.57
N ILE A 725 -3.77 -31.25 8.52
CA ILE A 725 -4.25 -31.80 9.78
C ILE A 725 -5.77 -31.96 9.69
N ARG A 726 -6.24 -33.18 9.91
CA ARG A 726 -7.65 -33.46 10.14
C ARG A 726 -7.88 -33.71 11.63
N ILE A 727 -8.95 -33.15 12.17
CA ILE A 727 -9.34 -33.28 13.58
C ILE A 727 -10.49 -34.26 13.75
N ASP A 728 -10.53 -34.94 14.87
CA ASP A 728 -11.69 -35.77 15.24
C ASP A 728 -12.89 -34.83 15.52
N ASN A 729 -13.98 -35.03 14.81
CA ASN A 729 -15.24 -34.32 14.93
C ASN A 729 -16.40 -35.28 15.23
N SER A 730 -16.09 -36.41 15.83
CA SER A 730 -17.05 -37.50 16.04
C SER A 730 -18.31 -37.07 16.81
N VAL A 731 -18.21 -36.11 17.72
CA VAL A 731 -19.35 -35.56 18.48
C VAL A 731 -20.32 -34.85 17.54
N ALA A 732 -19.86 -33.88 16.74
CA ALA A 732 -20.73 -33.15 15.80
C ALA A 732 -21.21 -34.04 14.65
N ASP A 733 -20.39 -34.99 14.20
CA ASP A 733 -20.77 -35.99 13.21
C ASP A 733 -21.93 -36.87 13.72
N ASN A 734 -21.85 -37.31 14.98
CA ASN A 734 -22.91 -38.10 15.60
C ASN A 734 -24.20 -37.30 15.83
N GLU A 735 -24.09 -36.01 16.18
CA GLU A 735 -25.25 -35.10 16.26
C GLU A 735 -25.93 -34.95 14.89
N PHE A 736 -25.15 -34.73 13.84
CA PHE A 736 -25.68 -34.64 12.48
C PHE A 736 -26.32 -35.96 12.03
N LEU A 737 -25.67 -37.07 12.25
CA LEU A 737 -26.22 -38.39 11.93
C LEU A 737 -27.49 -38.72 12.74
N ALA A 738 -27.56 -38.31 14.00
CA ALA A 738 -28.78 -38.45 14.83
C ALA A 738 -29.92 -37.60 14.24
N LEU A 739 -29.62 -36.35 13.82
CA LEU A 739 -30.61 -35.50 13.15
C LEU A 739 -31.12 -36.14 11.84
N VAL A 740 -30.21 -36.71 11.03
CA VAL A 740 -30.55 -37.41 9.81
C VAL A 740 -31.47 -38.62 10.10
N ARG A 741 -31.09 -39.45 11.10
CA ARG A 741 -31.85 -40.65 11.47
C ARG A 741 -33.23 -40.35 12.03
N LYS A 742 -33.46 -39.21 12.61
CA LYS A 742 -34.75 -38.73 13.06
C LYS A 742 -35.77 -38.69 11.90
N TYR A 743 -35.33 -38.40 10.68
CA TYR A 743 -36.14 -38.28 9.47
C TYR A 743 -35.89 -39.38 8.44
N ASN A 744 -34.76 -40.07 8.55
CA ASN A 744 -34.42 -41.22 7.71
C ASN A 744 -33.74 -42.31 8.58
N PRO A 745 -34.55 -43.15 9.30
CA PRO A 745 -34.00 -44.14 10.24
C PRO A 745 -33.13 -45.22 9.59
N SER A 746 -33.27 -45.45 8.28
CA SER A 746 -32.50 -46.43 7.52
C SER A 746 -31.14 -45.89 7.00
N ASN A 747 -30.80 -44.66 7.34
CA ASN A 747 -29.54 -44.06 6.85
C ASN A 747 -28.32 -44.85 7.27
N THR A 748 -27.48 -45.23 6.29
CA THR A 748 -26.19 -45.87 6.47
C THR A 748 -25.02 -44.97 6.06
N VAL A 749 -25.30 -43.82 5.45
CA VAL A 749 -24.29 -42.88 5.00
C VAL A 749 -23.65 -42.22 6.22
N ASN A 750 -22.32 -42.21 6.24
CA ASN A 750 -21.51 -41.57 7.29
C ASN A 750 -20.17 -41.12 6.70
N TYR A 751 -19.37 -40.44 7.49
CA TYR A 751 -18.07 -39.93 7.05
C TYR A 751 -16.93 -40.95 6.95
N GLY A 752 -17.15 -42.23 7.26
CA GLY A 752 -16.17 -43.30 7.12
C GLY A 752 -14.90 -43.11 7.97
N GLY A 753 -15.01 -42.41 9.08
CA GLY A 753 -13.87 -42.10 9.95
C GLY A 753 -12.97 -40.97 9.42
N VAL A 754 -13.33 -40.31 8.34
CA VAL A 754 -12.60 -39.16 7.84
C VAL A 754 -12.83 -37.95 8.77
N GLY A 755 -11.77 -37.48 9.44
CA GLY A 755 -11.81 -36.31 10.30
C GLY A 755 -12.09 -35.00 9.53
N GLN A 756 -12.62 -33.98 10.22
CA GLN A 756 -12.83 -32.67 9.66
C GLN A 756 -11.51 -31.96 9.36
N LEU A 757 -11.50 -31.06 8.37
CA LEU A 757 -10.34 -30.19 8.12
C LEU A 757 -10.03 -29.33 9.36
N GLY A 758 -8.83 -29.45 9.90
CA GLY A 758 -8.37 -28.71 11.06
C GLY A 758 -7.46 -27.56 10.69
N MET A 759 -6.39 -27.86 9.96
CA MET A 759 -5.39 -26.84 9.55
C MET A 759 -4.57 -27.34 8.35
N VAL A 760 -4.04 -26.40 7.56
CA VAL A 760 -3.08 -26.70 6.50
C VAL A 760 -1.78 -25.91 6.73
N TYR A 761 -0.64 -26.59 6.62
CA TYR A 761 0.68 -25.98 6.50
C TYR A 761 0.93 -25.64 5.04
N ASN A 762 1.22 -24.38 4.77
CA ASN A 762 1.33 -23.82 3.42
C ASN A 762 2.64 -23.04 3.29
N PRO A 763 3.77 -23.73 3.08
CA PRO A 763 5.06 -23.04 2.94
C PRO A 763 5.09 -22.15 1.70
N TYR A 764 5.94 -21.14 1.73
CA TYR A 764 6.21 -20.34 0.54
C TYR A 764 6.79 -21.19 -0.57
N VAL A 765 6.38 -20.93 -1.79
CA VAL A 765 6.81 -21.67 -3.00
C VAL A 765 7.02 -20.69 -4.17
N ASN A 766 7.85 -21.10 -5.12
CA ASN A 766 8.03 -20.39 -6.39
C ASN A 766 7.03 -20.87 -7.44
N SER A 767 5.83 -20.34 -7.46
CA SER A 767 4.77 -20.83 -8.37
C SER A 767 4.15 -19.75 -9.24
N GLY A 768 4.20 -18.49 -8.79
CA GLY A 768 3.51 -17.40 -9.48
C GLY A 768 4.21 -16.96 -10.76
N ARG A 769 3.39 -16.41 -11.69
CA ARG A 769 3.87 -15.69 -12.88
C ARG A 769 2.90 -14.55 -13.16
N THR A 770 3.44 -13.40 -13.51
CA THR A 770 2.65 -12.21 -13.87
C THR A 770 3.24 -11.57 -15.12
N ARG A 771 2.38 -11.09 -16.01
CA ARG A 771 2.81 -10.26 -17.13
C ARG A 771 1.99 -8.99 -17.22
N VAL A 772 2.68 -7.88 -17.49
CA VAL A 772 2.09 -6.57 -17.67
C VAL A 772 2.67 -5.91 -18.91
N SER A 773 1.85 -5.16 -19.63
CA SER A 773 2.30 -4.32 -20.74
C SER A 773 1.43 -3.07 -20.85
N GLY A 774 2.00 -2.00 -21.38
CA GLY A 774 1.31 -0.73 -21.54
C GLY A 774 2.15 0.32 -22.26
N LEU A 775 1.64 1.53 -22.22
CA LEU A 775 2.25 2.72 -22.80
C LEU A 775 2.40 3.77 -21.68
N ASP A 776 3.58 4.33 -21.54
CA ASP A 776 3.82 5.55 -20.79
C ASP A 776 3.99 6.70 -21.79
N PHE A 777 3.44 7.86 -21.49
CA PHE A 777 3.59 9.05 -22.32
C PHE A 777 3.83 10.28 -21.47
N ASP A 778 4.77 11.09 -21.88
CA ASP A 778 5.18 12.33 -21.23
C ASP A 778 5.28 13.44 -22.29
N ALA A 779 4.82 14.64 -21.93
CA ALA A 779 5.08 15.83 -22.76
C ALA A 779 5.36 17.02 -21.86
N SER A 780 6.29 17.87 -22.29
CA SER A 780 6.59 19.12 -21.60
C SER A 780 6.89 20.21 -22.60
N GLY A 781 6.42 21.42 -22.30
CA GLY A 781 6.67 22.58 -23.12
C GLY A 781 6.85 23.83 -22.30
N ARG A 782 7.73 24.71 -22.76
CA ARG A 782 7.93 26.04 -22.16
C ARG A 782 8.01 27.11 -23.26
N PHE A 783 7.21 28.13 -23.12
CA PHE A 783 7.18 29.25 -24.08
C PHE A 783 6.76 30.53 -23.37
N LYS A 784 7.10 31.66 -24.01
CA LYS A 784 6.63 32.98 -23.58
C LYS A 784 5.50 33.44 -24.49
N PHE A 785 4.40 33.84 -23.89
CA PHE A 785 3.26 34.40 -24.59
C PHE A 785 2.65 35.53 -23.81
N SER A 786 2.41 36.66 -24.44
CA SER A 786 1.84 37.88 -23.83
C SER A 786 2.59 38.37 -22.60
N GLY A 787 3.95 38.31 -22.60
CA GLY A 787 4.79 38.70 -21.49
C GLY A 787 4.84 37.71 -20.33
N MET A 788 4.09 36.63 -20.38
CA MET A 788 4.01 35.58 -19.35
C MET A 788 4.83 34.34 -19.74
N ASP A 789 5.38 33.63 -18.74
CA ASP A 789 6.09 32.38 -18.91
C ASP A 789 5.12 31.20 -18.70
N TRP A 790 4.87 30.46 -19.77
CA TRP A 790 3.99 29.29 -19.80
C TRP A 790 4.78 28.02 -19.74
N ARG A 791 4.36 27.09 -18.87
CA ARG A 791 4.91 25.75 -18.75
C ARG A 791 3.78 24.73 -18.78
N LEU A 792 3.87 23.81 -19.70
CA LEU A 792 2.92 22.71 -19.87
C LEU A 792 3.64 21.41 -19.53
N LYS A 793 2.99 20.52 -18.78
CA LYS A 793 3.46 19.17 -18.48
C LYS A 793 2.30 18.21 -18.57
N LEU A 794 2.52 17.09 -19.21
CA LEU A 794 1.60 15.97 -19.31
C LEU A 794 2.37 14.71 -18.94
N ASP A 795 1.84 13.89 -18.08
CA ASP A 795 2.29 12.53 -17.86
C ASP A 795 1.10 11.58 -17.77
N GLY A 796 1.25 10.42 -18.35
CA GLY A 796 0.18 9.44 -18.38
C GLY A 796 0.70 8.02 -18.57
N THR A 797 -0.13 7.08 -18.17
CA THR A 797 0.07 5.65 -18.41
C THR A 797 -1.23 5.02 -18.92
N TYR A 798 -1.10 4.10 -19.86
CA TYR A 798 -2.17 3.30 -20.41
C TYR A 798 -1.80 1.83 -20.33
N VAL A 799 -2.41 1.08 -19.41
CA VAL A 799 -2.13 -0.32 -19.22
C VAL A 799 -2.93 -1.13 -20.24
N LEU A 800 -2.22 -1.90 -21.07
CA LEU A 800 -2.82 -2.75 -22.09
C LEU A 800 -3.25 -4.09 -21.51
N LYS A 801 -2.38 -4.69 -20.69
CA LYS A 801 -2.56 -6.05 -20.18
C LYS A 801 -1.96 -6.20 -18.79
N TYR A 802 -2.69 -6.90 -17.93
CA TYR A 802 -2.21 -7.46 -16.67
C TYR A 802 -2.83 -8.84 -16.50
N GLN A 803 -2.00 -9.87 -16.35
CA GLN A 803 -2.46 -11.26 -16.22
C GLN A 803 -1.59 -12.02 -15.23
N SER A 804 -2.24 -12.75 -14.34
CA SER A 804 -1.65 -13.74 -13.46
C SER A 804 -1.71 -15.13 -14.12
N PHE A 805 -0.86 -16.04 -13.68
CA PHE A 805 -0.84 -17.42 -14.16
C PHE A 805 -1.48 -18.34 -13.12
N SER A 806 -2.52 -19.06 -13.51
CA SER A 806 -3.12 -20.10 -12.70
C SER A 806 -2.29 -21.38 -12.80
N VAL A 807 -1.72 -21.81 -11.69
CA VAL A 807 -0.94 -23.07 -11.63
C VAL A 807 -1.85 -24.27 -11.84
N GLY A 808 -3.07 -24.22 -11.27
CA GLY A 808 -4.06 -25.32 -11.40
C GLY A 808 -4.50 -25.56 -12.84
N ASP A 809 -4.66 -24.49 -13.61
CA ASP A 809 -5.12 -24.55 -15.00
C ASP A 809 -3.97 -24.57 -16.00
N ASN A 810 -2.73 -24.38 -15.53
CA ASN A 810 -1.51 -24.22 -16.34
C ASN A 810 -1.67 -23.18 -17.47
N ALA A 811 -2.34 -22.08 -17.19
CA ALA A 811 -2.66 -21.02 -18.15
C ALA A 811 -2.62 -19.63 -17.53
N TYR A 812 -2.46 -18.61 -18.37
CA TYR A 812 -2.68 -17.24 -17.93
C TYR A 812 -4.18 -16.96 -17.80
N GLU A 813 -4.54 -16.37 -16.69
CA GLU A 813 -5.89 -15.88 -16.44
C GLU A 813 -6.29 -14.78 -17.43
N PRO A 814 -7.58 -14.47 -17.57
CA PRO A 814 -8.04 -13.35 -18.39
C PRO A 814 -7.36 -12.02 -18.00
N ASN A 815 -7.32 -11.08 -18.95
CA ASN A 815 -6.79 -9.74 -18.67
C ASN A 815 -7.72 -8.99 -17.72
N VAL A 816 -7.20 -8.60 -16.55
CA VAL A 816 -7.98 -7.92 -15.52
C VAL A 816 -7.93 -6.39 -15.60
N VAL A 817 -7.20 -5.82 -16.56
CA VAL A 817 -7.11 -4.35 -16.72
C VAL A 817 -8.45 -3.75 -17.10
N GLY A 818 -8.89 -2.74 -16.36
CA GLY A 818 -10.20 -2.13 -16.54
C GLY A 818 -11.35 -2.93 -15.91
N THR A 819 -11.02 -3.81 -14.94
CA THR A 819 -11.98 -4.47 -14.06
C THR A 819 -11.72 -4.07 -12.61
N TYR A 820 -12.60 -4.45 -11.70
CA TYR A 820 -12.45 -4.19 -10.25
C TYR A 820 -11.12 -4.71 -9.68
N ASP A 821 -10.62 -5.85 -10.19
CA ASP A 821 -9.42 -6.50 -9.67
C ASP A 821 -8.12 -5.74 -9.98
N PHE A 822 -8.13 -4.87 -10.98
CA PHE A 822 -6.98 -4.04 -11.33
C PHE A 822 -7.28 -2.54 -11.19
N GLY A 823 -8.50 -2.10 -11.47
CA GLY A 823 -8.89 -0.70 -11.51
C GLY A 823 -8.70 -0.05 -12.90
N SER A 824 -8.39 1.24 -12.89
CA SER A 824 -8.33 2.06 -14.09
C SER A 824 -7.26 1.63 -15.08
N ARG A 825 -7.65 1.56 -16.36
CA ARG A 825 -6.74 1.28 -17.48
C ARG A 825 -5.83 2.45 -17.82
N MET A 826 -6.31 3.68 -17.65
CA MET A 826 -5.63 4.91 -18.03
C MET A 826 -5.61 5.89 -16.86
N SER A 827 -4.43 6.46 -16.60
CA SER A 827 -4.21 7.56 -15.66
C SER A 827 -3.45 8.67 -16.38
N VAL A 828 -3.92 9.92 -16.25
CA VAL A 828 -3.32 11.11 -16.89
C VAL A 828 -3.28 12.25 -15.89
N LYS A 829 -2.17 12.98 -15.91
CA LYS A 829 -2.01 14.24 -15.20
C LYS A 829 -1.51 15.31 -16.16
N ALA A 830 -2.34 16.32 -16.42
CA ALA A 830 -1.96 17.45 -17.26
C ALA A 830 -1.86 18.72 -16.40
N ARG A 831 -0.73 19.40 -16.51
CA ARG A 831 -0.41 20.58 -15.69
C ARG A 831 -0.08 21.74 -16.58
N MET A 832 -0.65 22.89 -16.24
CA MET A 832 -0.36 24.17 -16.88
C MET A 832 0.03 25.17 -15.80
N TYR A 833 1.19 25.79 -15.97
CA TYR A 833 1.67 26.85 -15.09
C TYR A 833 1.86 28.11 -15.88
N VAL A 834 1.44 29.23 -15.29
CA VAL A 834 1.55 30.55 -15.90
C VAL A 834 2.16 31.52 -14.90
N LYS A 835 3.38 31.96 -15.16
CA LYS A 835 4.05 32.97 -14.33
C LYS A 835 3.88 34.34 -14.94
N SER A 836 3.34 35.29 -14.16
CA SER A 836 3.16 36.69 -14.50
C SER A 836 3.61 37.55 -13.33
N GLY A 837 4.75 38.23 -13.48
CA GLY A 837 5.36 38.98 -12.37
C GLY A 837 5.66 38.08 -11.19
N ASP A 838 5.13 38.48 -10.03
CA ASP A 838 5.32 37.78 -8.77
C ASP A 838 4.37 36.59 -8.54
N PHE A 839 3.42 36.39 -9.44
CA PHE A 839 2.41 35.34 -9.38
C PHE A 839 2.76 34.18 -10.31
N ASP A 840 2.74 32.95 -9.79
CA ASP A 840 2.84 31.71 -10.57
C ASP A 840 1.57 30.89 -10.31
N ASN A 841 0.71 30.78 -11.32
CA ASN A 841 -0.56 30.08 -11.25
C ASN A 841 -0.41 28.69 -11.87
N GLY A 842 -0.99 27.69 -11.25
CA GLY A 842 -0.98 26.32 -11.76
C GLY A 842 -2.36 25.70 -11.76
N ILE A 843 -2.67 24.99 -12.83
CA ILE A 843 -3.86 24.15 -12.95
C ILE A 843 -3.38 22.74 -13.25
N THR A 844 -3.88 21.76 -12.48
CA THR A 844 -3.63 20.33 -12.73
C THR A 844 -4.96 19.64 -13.01
N TRP A 845 -5.07 19.00 -14.17
CA TRP A 845 -6.16 18.10 -14.48
C TRP A 845 -5.71 16.66 -14.22
N ASN A 846 -6.44 15.96 -13.37
CA ASN A 846 -6.23 14.56 -13.03
C ASN A 846 -7.36 13.74 -13.64
N TYR A 847 -7.01 12.66 -14.32
CA TYR A 847 -7.96 11.74 -14.92
C TYR A 847 -7.57 10.29 -14.67
N ALA A 848 -8.55 9.47 -14.30
CA ALA A 848 -8.44 8.02 -14.26
C ALA A 848 -9.68 7.41 -14.92
N SER A 849 -9.49 6.49 -15.85
CA SER A 849 -10.61 5.85 -16.57
C SER A 849 -11.46 5.01 -15.62
N GLY A 850 -12.76 4.89 -15.94
CA GLY A 850 -13.65 3.95 -15.27
C GLY A 850 -13.25 2.49 -15.55
N TYR A 851 -13.88 1.57 -14.79
CA TYR A 851 -13.64 0.13 -14.91
C TYR A 851 -14.92 -0.67 -14.64
N SER A 852 -14.96 -1.94 -15.15
CA SER A 852 -16.06 -2.86 -14.94
C SER A 852 -16.03 -3.42 -13.52
N ASN A 853 -17.21 -3.58 -12.93
CA ASN A 853 -17.39 -4.18 -11.62
C ASN A 853 -17.78 -5.69 -11.70
N ASN A 854 -17.76 -6.28 -12.89
CA ASN A 854 -18.26 -7.63 -13.14
C ASN A 854 -17.50 -8.75 -12.39
N SER A 855 -16.25 -8.54 -12.01
CA SER A 855 -15.50 -9.48 -11.17
C SER A 855 -16.02 -9.53 -9.73
N LEU A 856 -16.54 -8.42 -9.23
CA LEU A 856 -17.15 -8.33 -7.90
C LEU A 856 -18.65 -8.67 -7.93
N LEU A 857 -19.38 -8.17 -8.93
CA LEU A 857 -20.81 -8.32 -9.09
C LEU A 857 -21.15 -8.70 -10.52
N SER A 858 -21.78 -9.88 -10.71
CA SER A 858 -22.32 -10.21 -12.04
C SER A 858 -23.56 -9.36 -12.35
N PRO A 859 -23.87 -9.09 -13.63
CA PRO A 859 -25.11 -8.46 -14.03
C PRO A 859 -26.36 -9.19 -13.48
N THR A 860 -26.29 -10.52 -13.41
CA THR A 860 -27.33 -11.36 -12.77
C THR A 860 -27.50 -11.05 -11.30
N TRP A 861 -26.38 -10.80 -10.57
CA TRP A 861 -26.47 -10.44 -9.16
C TRP A 861 -27.20 -9.10 -8.98
N CYS A 862 -26.86 -8.09 -9.78
CA CYS A 862 -27.51 -6.78 -9.74
C CYS A 862 -29.02 -6.90 -9.96
N THR A 863 -29.44 -7.67 -10.94
CA THR A 863 -30.84 -7.92 -11.25
C THR A 863 -31.56 -8.70 -10.14
N THR A 864 -30.94 -9.78 -9.65
CA THR A 864 -31.51 -10.65 -8.61
C THR A 864 -31.66 -9.93 -7.28
N ASN A 865 -30.80 -8.98 -6.96
CA ASN A 865 -30.84 -8.21 -5.71
C ASN A 865 -31.63 -6.90 -5.85
N GLY A 866 -32.46 -6.78 -6.88
CA GLY A 866 -33.45 -5.71 -7.01
C GLY A 866 -32.84 -4.33 -7.29
N VAL A 867 -31.65 -4.28 -7.93
CA VAL A 867 -31.10 -3.02 -8.40
C VAL A 867 -32.03 -2.43 -9.43
N LYS A 868 -32.45 -1.18 -9.23
CA LYS A 868 -33.35 -0.49 -10.15
C LYS A 868 -32.68 -0.31 -11.51
N ALA A 869 -33.44 -0.38 -12.58
CA ALA A 869 -32.95 -0.22 -13.94
C ALA A 869 -32.16 1.09 -14.16
N ALA A 870 -32.53 2.15 -13.44
CA ALA A 870 -31.79 3.42 -13.48
C ALA A 870 -30.38 3.35 -12.85
N ASP A 871 -30.12 2.40 -11.97
CA ASP A 871 -28.88 2.24 -11.20
C ASP A 871 -28.04 1.05 -11.69
N MET A 872 -28.51 0.32 -12.71
CA MET A 872 -27.80 -0.85 -13.26
C MET A 872 -26.41 -0.49 -13.77
N GLY A 873 -26.27 0.67 -14.42
CA GLY A 873 -24.98 1.15 -14.90
C GLY A 873 -23.94 1.30 -13.78
N ASP A 874 -24.37 1.82 -12.64
CA ASP A 874 -23.49 2.01 -11.46
C ASP A 874 -23.17 0.67 -10.77
N CYS A 875 -24.04 -0.35 -10.91
CA CYS A 875 -23.78 -1.69 -10.40
C CYS A 875 -22.73 -2.43 -11.25
N GLU A 876 -22.76 -2.27 -12.56
CA GLU A 876 -21.90 -2.98 -13.51
C GLU A 876 -20.55 -2.28 -13.73
N ARG A 877 -20.49 -0.98 -13.47
CA ARG A 877 -19.33 -0.16 -13.81
C ARG A 877 -19.08 0.94 -12.79
N VAL A 878 -17.82 1.20 -12.53
CA VAL A 878 -17.33 2.39 -11.84
C VAL A 878 -16.95 3.43 -12.88
N ASP A 879 -17.52 4.63 -12.77
CA ASP A 879 -17.24 5.72 -13.70
C ASP A 879 -15.79 6.22 -13.61
N HIS A 880 -15.39 7.01 -14.61
CA HIS A 880 -14.09 7.67 -14.60
C HIS A 880 -14.02 8.70 -13.46
N ASN A 881 -12.84 8.83 -12.88
CA ASN A 881 -12.55 9.87 -11.90
C ASN A 881 -11.82 11.03 -12.59
N THR A 882 -12.34 12.24 -12.45
CA THR A 882 -11.72 13.45 -12.97
C THR A 882 -11.77 14.57 -11.96
N THR A 883 -10.62 15.17 -11.66
CA THR A 883 -10.52 16.31 -10.74
C THR A 883 -9.63 17.39 -11.34
N VAL A 884 -9.86 18.62 -10.90
CA VAL A 884 -9.01 19.77 -11.25
C VAL A 884 -8.48 20.37 -9.97
N ASP A 885 -7.17 20.54 -9.90
CA ASP A 885 -6.51 21.21 -8.79
C ASP A 885 -5.99 22.58 -9.27
N TYR A 886 -5.98 23.53 -8.35
CA TYR A 886 -5.41 24.87 -8.59
C TYR A 886 -4.35 25.17 -7.53
N ASN A 887 -3.25 25.76 -7.96
CA ASN A 887 -2.25 26.31 -7.06
C ASN A 887 -1.86 27.74 -7.47
N LEU A 888 -1.59 28.57 -6.49
CA LEU A 888 -1.06 29.91 -6.67
C LEU A 888 0.17 30.07 -5.79
N THR A 889 1.26 30.54 -6.38
CA THR A 889 2.45 30.99 -5.64
C THR A 889 2.61 32.49 -5.81
N TYR A 890 2.80 33.19 -4.69
CA TYR A 890 3.11 34.63 -4.65
C TYR A 890 4.49 34.85 -4.04
N SER A 891 5.34 35.62 -4.75
CA SER A 891 6.74 35.88 -4.38
C SER A 891 7.08 37.38 -4.36
N GLY A 892 6.10 38.29 -4.32
CA GLY A 892 6.30 39.73 -4.36
C GLY A 892 6.77 40.37 -3.04
N ILE A 893 6.83 39.59 -1.96
CA ILE A 893 7.38 40.04 -0.67
C ILE A 893 8.81 39.49 -0.55
N PRO A 894 9.82 40.35 -0.35
CA PRO A 894 11.20 39.87 -0.16
C PRO A 894 11.28 38.80 0.91
N HIS A 895 12.06 37.74 0.65
CA HIS A 895 12.26 36.59 1.54
C HIS A 895 11.01 35.73 1.83
N VAL A 896 9.81 36.16 1.40
CA VAL A 896 8.56 35.41 1.66
C VAL A 896 8.03 34.78 0.39
N LYS A 897 7.67 33.49 0.49
CA LYS A 897 6.91 32.79 -0.55
C LYS A 897 5.62 32.27 0.05
N LEU A 898 4.49 32.67 -0.53
CA LEU A 898 3.16 32.23 -0.11
C LEU A 898 2.57 31.29 -1.16
N ASN A 899 1.95 30.22 -0.73
CA ASN A 899 1.29 29.29 -1.62
C ASN A 899 -0.15 29.04 -1.17
N LEU A 900 -1.07 29.03 -2.13
CA LEU A 900 -2.45 28.61 -1.97
C LEU A 900 -2.68 27.36 -2.83
N TYR A 901 -3.38 26.37 -2.28
CA TYR A 901 -3.73 25.15 -2.98
C TYR A 901 -5.23 24.89 -2.84
N VAL A 902 -5.87 24.51 -3.92
CA VAL A 902 -7.25 24.04 -3.96
C VAL A 902 -7.27 22.72 -4.69
N TYR A 903 -7.31 21.62 -3.97
CA TYR A 903 -7.45 20.31 -4.58
C TYR A 903 -8.92 20.03 -4.86
N ASN A 904 -9.19 19.41 -6.00
CA ASN A 904 -10.55 19.08 -6.44
C ASN A 904 -11.47 20.32 -6.45
N VAL A 905 -11.13 21.34 -7.26
CA VAL A 905 -11.84 22.63 -7.35
C VAL A 905 -13.35 22.47 -7.54
N PHE A 906 -13.78 21.44 -8.26
CA PHE A 906 -15.21 21.21 -8.55
C PHE A 906 -15.91 20.36 -7.50
N ASN A 907 -15.19 19.87 -6.48
CA ASN A 907 -15.73 19.04 -5.40
C ASN A 907 -16.42 17.77 -5.89
N GLU A 908 -15.87 17.15 -6.91
CA GLU A 908 -16.39 15.90 -7.47
C GLU A 908 -15.99 14.72 -6.53
N ALA A 909 -16.99 13.97 -6.06
CA ALA A 909 -16.72 12.79 -5.27
C ALA A 909 -16.13 11.68 -6.16
N ARG A 910 -15.10 10.99 -5.66
CA ARG A 910 -14.54 9.85 -6.36
C ARG A 910 -15.60 8.78 -6.57
N PRO A 911 -15.79 8.27 -7.80
CA PRO A 911 -16.65 7.14 -8.06
C PRO A 911 -16.19 5.89 -7.30
N ILE A 912 -17.13 5.13 -6.78
CA ILE A 912 -16.87 3.91 -6.02
C ILE A 912 -17.64 2.74 -6.60
N ALA A 913 -17.11 1.53 -6.44
CA ALA A 913 -17.79 0.32 -6.83
C ALA A 913 -19.05 0.09 -5.97
N TYR A 914 -20.09 -0.41 -6.59
CA TYR A 914 -21.41 -0.58 -5.98
C TYR A 914 -21.44 -1.39 -4.66
N ARG A 915 -20.52 -2.31 -4.49
CA ARG A 915 -20.37 -3.14 -3.29
C ARG A 915 -19.07 -2.88 -2.54
N GLU A 916 -18.32 -1.88 -2.98
CA GLU A 916 -17.11 -1.49 -2.29
C GLU A 916 -17.49 -0.91 -0.93
N GLY A 917 -17.02 -1.55 0.12
CA GLY A 917 -17.20 -1.05 1.47
C GLY A 917 -16.43 0.26 1.64
N TRP A 918 -17.06 1.29 2.13
CA TRP A 918 -16.46 2.59 2.39
C TRP A 918 -15.32 2.59 3.42
N ALA A 919 -15.12 1.46 4.11
CA ALA A 919 -14.02 1.28 5.04
C ALA A 919 -12.64 1.49 4.43
N THR A 920 -12.54 1.63 3.11
CA THR A 920 -11.25 1.68 2.39
C THR A 920 -11.10 2.87 1.45
N THR A 921 -12.17 3.65 1.20
CA THR A 921 -12.14 4.64 0.12
C THR A 921 -12.64 6.01 0.59
N SER A 922 -11.71 6.96 0.73
CA SER A 922 -12.07 8.38 0.92
C SER A 922 -12.64 8.97 -0.38
N PRO A 923 -13.72 9.77 -0.33
CA PRO A 923 -14.29 10.42 -1.51
C PRO A 923 -13.38 11.50 -2.13
N GLN A 924 -12.26 11.82 -1.50
CA GLN A 924 -11.29 12.83 -1.97
C GLN A 924 -11.94 14.18 -2.34
N LEU A 925 -12.84 14.67 -1.48
CA LEU A 925 -13.54 15.94 -1.67
C LEU A 925 -12.58 17.14 -1.62
N ARG A 926 -13.12 18.32 -1.96
CA ARG A 926 -12.31 19.54 -2.04
C ARG A 926 -11.54 19.80 -0.75
N THR A 927 -10.25 20.03 -0.90
CA THR A 927 -9.33 20.36 0.20
C THR A 927 -8.66 21.69 -0.11
N LEU A 928 -8.64 22.57 0.88
CA LEU A 928 -7.95 23.86 0.81
C LEU A 928 -6.63 23.77 1.54
N GLY A 929 -5.59 24.34 0.97
CA GLY A 929 -4.26 24.33 1.56
C GLY A 929 -3.58 25.70 1.45
N VAL A 930 -2.82 26.04 2.46
CA VAL A 930 -1.94 27.22 2.45
C VAL A 930 -0.56 26.83 2.95
N ALA A 931 0.48 27.42 2.38
CA ALA A 931 1.81 27.30 2.92
C ALA A 931 2.55 28.65 2.81
N ALA A 932 3.38 28.94 3.80
CA ALA A 932 4.24 30.08 3.80
C ALA A 932 5.68 29.65 4.10
N SER A 933 6.64 30.26 3.43
CA SER A 933 8.06 30.10 3.77
C SER A 933 8.76 31.44 3.83
N TYR A 934 9.70 31.54 4.77
CA TYR A 934 10.57 32.68 4.96
C TYR A 934 12.02 32.20 4.84
N THR A 935 12.79 32.90 4.00
CA THR A 935 14.23 32.65 3.81
C THR A 935 15.01 33.82 4.37
N PHE A 936 15.87 33.57 5.35
CA PHE A 936 16.67 34.59 6.01
C PHE A 936 17.86 35.04 5.16
#